data_9b3ee7f4a866252afec996e68f2ea68f
#
_entry.id   9b3ee7f4a866252afec996e68f2ea68f
#
_cell.length_a   1.000
_cell.length_b   1.000
_cell.length_c   1.000
_cell.angle_alpha   90.00
_cell.angle_beta   90.00
_cell.angle_gamma   90.00
#
_symmetry.space_group_name_H-M   'P 1'
#
loop_
_entity.id
_entity.type
_entity.pdbx_description
1 polymer ?
#
loop_
_entity_poly.entity_id
_entity_poly.type
_entity_poly.pdbx_seq_one_letter_code
_entity_poly.pdbx_strand_id
1 'polypeptide(L)'
;MKQHGSKTLFLSFLAGLAVFAVRAETPEQARGKKQAAALWRAADGDAAAFEAFAKANTASDAATREALFTRLSAAFVSLEGHMDEATRELRMHVDLDRGPILPFDEALAAYYPGAHLTDDLFENKLAFTTLLNFPVYTLDEKLRLGPTWTRRQWAEVRLGDRFARRVPASVNLAIAKAYSDSAQYIASYNIWMHHLVDDKGVRLFPPKMRLLSHWNLRDELKSDYADREHGPAKQRAIRKVMERIVDQTIPLVVLDNPNVDWNPFTNEVRKAALKDSDLAEKPAASGPEPDTRYAVLLADFRAVRQADPYSPTAPTFIARRFEEDRQIPEARVRKMLEDVLSSPLVPKVAALIEKRLGRKLSPVDVWYPGFRPQPERSGAELDALVRAKYPTPEAYAKDIPNLLAKLGFSKERAEYVAARMEVHPARGSGHASGAALKGYKAYLRTRVEKDGMNYKGYNIAVHEMGHNVEQTFSLYDVDEPLLKGVPNTAFTEALAFVFQGHDLELLGLAKPSEKALAEKTLDAFWGTYEIAGVGLVDMGVWHFMYEHPDATPAQLKAATLAIARDVWNRFYAPVLGEKDVTLLAIYSHMIDAFLYLPDYSIGHMIAFQVERRMEKAGAIGPEFERIAKLGNIAPDLWMTQATGAPVGPDALLAETEKALSTIR
;
A
#
# COMPACT_ATOMS: atom_id res chain seq x y z
N MET A 1 78.79 63.86 35.09
CA MET A 1 78.63 62.75 36.03
C MET A 1 77.28 62.12 35.86
N LYS A 2 77.27 60.75 35.75
CA LYS A 2 76.20 59.78 35.72
C LYS A 2 75.48 59.65 34.37
N GLN A 3 75.93 58.58 33.66
CA GLN A 3 75.32 57.87 32.57
C GLN A 3 73.98 57.23 33.00
N HIS A 4 73.02 57.27 32.09
CA HIS A 4 71.92 56.30 32.12
C HIS A 4 71.82 55.68 30.71
N GLY A 5 72.07 54.37 30.66
CA GLY A 5 72.00 53.57 29.48
C GLY A 5 70.57 53.22 29.09
N SER A 6 70.26 53.40 27.81
CA SER A 6 69.03 52.98 27.22
C SER A 6 69.14 51.48 26.82
N LYS A 7 68.29 50.65 27.42
CA LYS A 7 68.12 49.25 27.01
C LYS A 7 67.00 49.19 25.93
N THR A 8 67.42 48.94 24.72
CA THR A 8 66.54 48.66 23.56
C THR A 8 65.98 47.24 23.71
N LEU A 9 64.66 47.13 23.92
CA LEU A 9 63.96 45.86 23.94
C LEU A 9 63.62 45.43 22.53
N PHE A 10 64.24 44.38 21.98
CA PHE A 10 63.83 43.75 20.74
C PHE A 10 62.59 42.86 21.02
N LEU A 11 61.39 43.30 20.58
CA LEU A 11 60.21 42.43 20.49
C LEU A 11 60.30 41.60 19.19
N SER A 12 60.59 40.32 19.32
CA SER A 12 60.46 39.35 18.25
C SER A 12 58.98 39.04 18.03
N PHE A 13 58.40 39.53 16.93
CA PHE A 13 57.09 39.12 16.45
C PHE A 13 57.24 37.71 15.83
N LEU A 14 56.91 36.66 16.58
CA LEU A 14 56.64 35.34 16.01
C LEU A 14 55.24 35.43 15.36
N ALA A 15 55.24 35.64 14.05
CA ALA A 15 54.03 35.43 13.23
C ALA A 15 53.77 33.93 13.16
N GLY A 16 52.87 33.46 13.99
CA GLY A 16 52.32 32.13 13.92
C GLY A 16 51.54 31.99 12.60
N LEU A 17 52.14 31.36 11.59
CA LEU A 17 51.40 30.85 10.47
C LEU A 17 50.47 29.75 10.97
N ALA A 18 49.19 30.10 11.22
CA ALA A 18 48.14 29.12 11.32
C ALA A 18 48.00 28.43 9.97
N VAL A 19 48.67 27.30 9.83
CA VAL A 19 48.43 26.38 8.72
C VAL A 19 47.01 25.86 8.91
N PHE A 20 46.05 26.47 8.22
CA PHE A 20 44.73 25.87 8.05
C PHE A 20 44.98 24.57 7.24
N ALA A 21 45.11 23.46 7.95
CA ALA A 21 45.07 22.15 7.35
C ALA A 21 43.69 22.05 6.64
N VAL A 22 43.69 22.09 5.33
CA VAL A 22 42.51 21.75 4.53
C VAL A 22 42.23 20.30 4.86
N ARG A 23 41.22 20.09 5.69
CA ARG A 23 40.78 18.74 6.08
C ARG A 23 40.34 18.04 4.80
N ALA A 24 40.90 16.87 4.53
CA ALA A 24 40.48 16.09 3.37
C ALA A 24 38.97 15.80 3.46
N GLU A 25 38.29 15.94 2.35
CA GLU A 25 36.89 15.62 2.19
C GLU A 25 36.63 14.16 2.58
N THR A 26 35.63 13.90 3.43
CA THR A 26 35.28 12.53 3.80
C THR A 26 34.58 11.83 2.62
N PRO A 27 34.59 10.47 2.55
CA PRO A 27 33.84 9.74 1.52
C PRO A 27 32.35 10.09 1.48
N GLU A 28 31.73 10.37 2.63
CA GLU A 28 30.32 10.80 2.72
C GLU A 28 30.12 12.20 2.13
N GLN A 29 31.01 13.14 2.43
CA GLN A 29 30.95 14.49 1.86
C GLN A 29 31.16 14.48 0.35
N ALA A 30 32.12 13.70 -0.16
CA ALA A 30 32.32 13.50 -1.59
C ALA A 30 31.08 12.90 -2.28
N ARG A 31 30.44 11.93 -1.64
CA ARG A 31 29.16 11.35 -2.09
C ARG A 31 28.06 12.41 -2.15
N GLY A 32 27.84 13.14 -1.05
CA GLY A 32 26.82 14.16 -0.97
C GLY A 32 27.00 15.26 -2.00
N LYS A 33 28.26 15.70 -2.23
CA LYS A 33 28.63 16.68 -3.27
C LYS A 33 28.28 16.15 -4.66
N LYS A 34 28.62 14.89 -4.98
CA LYS A 34 28.28 14.26 -6.27
C LYS A 34 26.77 14.19 -6.49
N GLN A 35 26.01 13.82 -5.47
CA GLN A 35 24.55 13.72 -5.55
C GLN A 35 23.89 15.10 -5.68
N ALA A 36 24.33 16.08 -4.92
CA ALA A 36 23.87 17.46 -5.04
C ALA A 36 24.16 18.04 -6.44
N ALA A 37 25.37 17.80 -6.98
CA ALA A 37 25.74 18.22 -8.33
C ALA A 37 24.85 17.62 -9.42
N ALA A 38 24.48 16.34 -9.28
CA ALA A 38 23.60 15.64 -10.24
C ALA A 38 22.17 16.24 -10.31
N LEU A 39 21.73 16.91 -9.25
CA LEU A 39 20.41 17.55 -9.17
C LEU A 39 20.46 19.06 -9.36
N TRP A 40 21.68 19.65 -9.46
CA TRP A 40 21.88 21.07 -9.73
C TRP A 40 21.56 21.39 -11.18
N ARG A 41 20.73 22.39 -11.42
CA ARG A 41 20.26 22.81 -12.74
C ARG A 41 20.79 24.20 -13.09
N ALA A 42 20.72 24.57 -14.38
CA ALA A 42 21.12 25.90 -14.85
C ALA A 42 20.39 27.05 -14.12
N ALA A 43 19.13 26.84 -13.72
CA ALA A 43 18.36 27.80 -12.91
C ALA A 43 18.94 28.01 -11.50
N ASP A 44 19.71 27.04 -10.98
CA ASP A 44 20.34 27.15 -9.66
C ASP A 44 21.68 27.90 -9.71
N GLY A 45 22.29 27.99 -10.88
CA GLY A 45 23.59 28.62 -11.14
C GLY A 45 24.50 27.74 -12.01
N ASP A 46 25.65 28.27 -12.37
CA ASP A 46 26.70 27.55 -13.11
C ASP A 46 27.53 26.63 -12.19
N ALA A 47 28.49 25.92 -12.76
CA ALA A 47 29.39 25.02 -12.03
C ALA A 47 30.23 25.76 -10.95
N ALA A 48 30.65 27.01 -11.20
CA ALA A 48 31.40 27.78 -10.24
C ALA A 48 30.52 28.19 -9.03
N ALA A 49 29.26 28.56 -9.29
CA ALA A 49 28.27 28.84 -8.25
C ALA A 49 27.99 27.58 -7.40
N PHE A 50 27.90 26.40 -8.02
CA PHE A 50 27.77 25.14 -7.29
C PHE A 50 28.97 24.87 -6.38
N GLU A 51 30.19 25.00 -6.89
CA GLU A 51 31.39 24.75 -6.09
C GLU A 51 31.51 25.73 -4.90
N ALA A 52 31.20 27.00 -5.11
CA ALA A 52 31.17 28.00 -4.06
C ALA A 52 30.11 27.68 -3.00
N PHE A 53 28.91 27.27 -3.45
CA PHE A 53 27.81 26.86 -2.58
C PHE A 53 28.17 25.61 -1.76
N ALA A 54 28.69 24.58 -2.40
CA ALA A 54 29.07 23.33 -1.75
C ALA A 54 30.13 23.58 -0.67
N LYS A 55 31.17 24.36 -0.99
CA LYS A 55 32.20 24.76 -0.01
C LYS A 55 31.63 25.50 1.20
N ALA A 56 30.66 26.37 1.00
CA ALA A 56 30.07 27.17 2.07
C ALA A 56 29.08 26.40 2.95
N ASN A 57 28.44 25.35 2.42
CA ASN A 57 27.33 24.62 3.07
C ASN A 57 27.66 23.17 3.47
N THR A 58 28.89 22.68 3.23
CA THR A 58 29.34 21.43 3.79
C THR A 58 29.86 21.67 5.21
N ALA A 59 29.37 20.90 6.19
CA ALA A 59 29.77 21.03 7.58
C ALA A 59 31.27 20.77 7.77
N SER A 60 31.95 21.68 8.46
CA SER A 60 33.39 21.64 8.69
C SER A 60 33.84 20.54 9.66
N ASP A 61 32.95 20.14 10.57
CA ASP A 61 33.23 19.18 11.65
C ASP A 61 31.92 18.50 12.13
N ALA A 62 32.07 17.51 13.00
CA ALA A 62 30.96 16.73 13.53
C ALA A 62 29.97 17.57 14.36
N ALA A 63 30.42 18.57 15.09
CA ALA A 63 29.54 19.41 15.91
C ALA A 63 28.65 20.30 15.01
N THR A 64 29.23 20.89 13.96
CA THR A 64 28.49 21.67 12.94
C THR A 64 27.48 20.78 12.21
N ARG A 65 27.87 19.54 11.85
CA ARG A 65 26.95 18.58 11.19
C ARG A 65 25.80 18.18 12.12
N GLU A 66 26.07 17.95 13.39
CA GLU A 66 25.07 17.63 14.41
C GLU A 66 24.08 18.78 14.64
N ALA A 67 24.58 20.01 14.75
CA ALA A 67 23.73 21.20 14.87
C ALA A 67 22.83 21.39 13.62
N LEU A 68 23.39 21.15 12.43
CA LEU A 68 22.64 21.18 11.17
C LEU A 68 21.54 20.12 11.14
N PHE A 69 21.85 18.87 11.50
CA PHE A 69 20.85 17.80 11.58
C PHE A 69 19.69 18.17 12.50
N THR A 70 19.99 18.62 13.70
CA THR A 70 18.99 18.99 14.70
C THR A 70 18.03 20.08 14.15
N ARG A 71 18.58 21.11 13.49
CA ARG A 71 17.78 22.17 12.88
C ARG A 71 16.94 21.68 11.72
N LEU A 72 17.51 20.90 10.79
CA LEU A 72 16.80 20.36 9.62
C LEU A 72 15.71 19.39 10.06
N SER A 73 16.02 18.47 10.97
CA SER A 73 15.05 17.51 11.50
C SER A 73 13.84 18.21 12.12
N ALA A 74 14.07 19.21 12.99
CA ALA A 74 12.98 19.97 13.60
C ALA A 74 12.16 20.75 12.56
N ALA A 75 12.84 21.40 11.59
CA ALA A 75 12.17 22.16 10.54
C ALA A 75 11.30 21.28 9.64
N PHE A 76 11.81 20.12 9.18
CA PHE A 76 11.03 19.23 8.32
C PHE A 76 9.87 18.56 9.06
N VAL A 77 10.08 18.11 10.30
CA VAL A 77 8.98 17.55 11.11
C VAL A 77 7.87 18.59 11.30
N SER A 78 8.23 19.84 11.58
CA SER A 78 7.25 20.92 11.73
C SER A 78 6.54 21.25 10.42
N LEU A 79 7.30 21.44 9.34
CA LEU A 79 6.76 21.83 8.03
C LEU A 79 5.81 20.77 7.46
N GLU A 80 6.27 19.54 7.37
CA GLU A 80 5.47 18.41 6.87
C GLU A 80 4.25 18.18 7.76
N GLY A 81 4.45 18.20 9.07
CA GLY A 81 3.37 18.04 10.00
C GLY A 81 2.27 19.10 9.86
N HIS A 82 2.61 20.37 9.65
CA HIS A 82 1.60 21.41 9.39
C HIS A 82 0.90 21.23 8.03
N MET A 83 1.62 20.78 6.99
CA MET A 83 1.01 20.49 5.69
C MET A 83 0.02 19.33 5.79
N ASP A 84 0.38 18.28 6.51
CA ASP A 84 -0.50 17.11 6.73
C ASP A 84 -1.75 17.52 7.54
N GLU A 85 -1.59 18.27 8.64
CA GLU A 85 -2.73 18.74 9.43
C GLU A 85 -3.65 19.67 8.62
N ALA A 86 -3.09 20.59 7.82
CA ALA A 86 -3.89 21.43 6.92
C ALA A 86 -4.67 20.58 5.91
N THR A 87 -4.04 19.53 5.33
CA THR A 87 -4.71 18.61 4.41
C THR A 87 -5.85 17.85 5.10
N ARG A 88 -5.64 17.38 6.34
CA ARG A 88 -6.68 16.69 7.13
C ARG A 88 -7.89 17.59 7.38
N GLU A 89 -7.67 18.86 7.75
CA GLU A 89 -8.74 19.85 8.00
C GLU A 89 -9.51 20.18 6.73
N LEU A 90 -8.83 20.42 5.60
CA LEU A 90 -9.47 20.73 4.32
C LEU A 90 -10.37 19.59 3.82
N ARG A 91 -10.08 18.34 4.21
CA ARG A 91 -10.84 17.17 3.80
C ARG A 91 -12.00 16.79 4.74
N MET A 92 -12.13 17.44 5.90
CA MET A 92 -13.09 17.02 6.93
C MET A 92 -14.54 16.89 6.42
N HIS A 93 -15.00 17.77 5.53
CA HIS A 93 -16.39 17.75 5.03
C HIS A 93 -16.66 16.65 4.01
N VAL A 94 -15.65 16.23 3.24
CA VAL A 94 -15.80 15.12 2.27
C VAL A 94 -15.58 13.76 2.94
N ASP A 95 -14.76 13.69 3.99
CA ASP A 95 -14.44 12.44 4.68
C ASP A 95 -15.50 12.05 5.72
N LEU A 96 -16.18 13.02 6.33
CA LEU A 96 -17.13 12.77 7.41
C LEU A 96 -18.59 12.87 6.95
N ASP A 97 -19.47 12.06 7.56
CA ASP A 97 -20.92 12.12 7.32
C ASP A 97 -21.56 13.26 8.13
N ARG A 98 -21.37 14.48 7.64
CA ARG A 98 -21.88 15.73 8.25
C ARG A 98 -22.93 16.45 7.39
N GLY A 99 -23.63 15.73 6.52
CA GLY A 99 -24.62 16.29 5.61
C GLY A 99 -24.15 16.30 4.14
N PRO A 100 -24.83 17.00 3.23
CA PRO A 100 -24.49 17.01 1.82
C PRO A 100 -23.12 17.66 1.57
N ILE A 101 -22.35 17.11 0.60
CA ILE A 101 -21.12 17.73 0.13
C ILE A 101 -21.49 18.87 -0.82
N LEU A 102 -20.88 20.04 -0.62
CA LEU A 102 -21.03 21.19 -1.48
C LEU A 102 -19.85 21.27 -2.47
N PRO A 103 -19.99 21.90 -3.64
CA PRO A 103 -18.87 22.10 -4.58
C PRO A 103 -17.65 22.79 -3.96
N PHE A 104 -17.87 23.64 -2.94
CA PHE A 104 -16.80 24.28 -2.22
C PHE A 104 -16.03 23.29 -1.32
N ASP A 105 -16.70 22.34 -0.71
CA ASP A 105 -16.05 21.28 0.10
C ASP A 105 -15.16 20.40 -0.78
N GLU A 106 -15.62 20.07 -2.00
CA GLU A 106 -14.83 19.32 -2.98
C GLU A 106 -13.59 20.10 -3.42
N ALA A 107 -13.73 21.41 -3.68
CA ALA A 107 -12.62 22.27 -4.05
C ALA A 107 -11.57 22.38 -2.94
N LEU A 108 -11.99 22.52 -1.69
CA LEU A 108 -11.09 22.51 -0.53
C LEU A 108 -10.39 21.16 -0.36
N ALA A 109 -11.11 20.05 -0.48
CA ALA A 109 -10.55 18.72 -0.35
C ALA A 109 -9.55 18.35 -1.46
N ALA A 110 -9.70 18.97 -2.64
CA ALA A 110 -8.78 18.80 -3.77
C ALA A 110 -7.50 19.65 -3.62
N TYR A 111 -7.50 20.66 -2.76
CA TYR A 111 -6.33 21.48 -2.54
C TYR A 111 -5.27 20.74 -1.70
N TYR A 112 -4.05 20.65 -2.23
CA TYR A 112 -2.92 20.03 -1.54
C TYR A 112 -1.86 21.10 -1.18
N PRO A 113 -1.77 21.50 0.11
CA PRO A 113 -0.85 22.57 0.55
C PRO A 113 0.63 22.29 0.25
N GLY A 114 1.02 21.02 0.23
CA GLY A 114 2.39 20.58 -0.02
C GLY A 114 2.80 20.41 -1.49
N ALA A 115 1.94 20.73 -2.46
CA ALA A 115 2.16 20.42 -3.88
C ALA A 115 3.49 20.92 -4.45
N HIS A 116 3.96 22.11 -4.01
CA HIS A 116 5.19 22.75 -4.47
C HIS A 116 6.38 22.56 -3.52
N LEU A 117 6.16 21.91 -2.38
CA LEU A 117 7.14 21.87 -1.28
C LEU A 117 8.53 21.40 -1.73
N THR A 118 8.60 20.32 -2.52
CA THR A 118 9.88 19.78 -3.00
C THR A 118 10.62 20.76 -3.91
N ASP A 119 9.91 21.39 -4.84
CA ASP A 119 10.51 22.39 -5.74
C ASP A 119 11.02 23.60 -4.96
N ASP A 120 10.24 24.12 -4.01
CA ASP A 120 10.62 25.23 -3.13
C ASP A 120 11.88 24.93 -2.33
N LEU A 121 12.01 23.69 -1.83
CA LEU A 121 13.19 23.25 -1.06
C LEU A 121 14.46 23.12 -1.93
N PHE A 122 14.32 22.83 -3.21
CA PHE A 122 15.43 22.90 -4.16
C PHE A 122 15.74 24.36 -4.57
N GLU A 123 14.75 25.19 -4.83
CA GLU A 123 14.91 26.58 -5.23
C GLU A 123 15.60 27.42 -4.14
N ASN A 124 15.19 27.26 -2.89
CA ASN A 124 15.83 27.92 -1.74
C ASN A 124 17.14 27.26 -1.28
N LYS A 125 17.61 26.21 -1.98
CA LYS A 125 18.87 25.48 -1.75
C LYS A 125 18.91 24.61 -0.49
N LEU A 126 17.83 24.47 0.26
CA LEU A 126 17.81 23.66 1.48
C LEU A 126 18.02 22.15 1.17
N ALA A 127 17.44 21.68 0.05
CA ALA A 127 17.65 20.32 -0.44
C ALA A 127 19.13 20.02 -0.72
N PHE A 128 19.84 20.94 -1.35
CA PHE A 128 21.27 20.77 -1.62
C PHE A 128 22.12 20.80 -0.35
N THR A 129 21.81 21.71 0.59
CA THR A 129 22.48 21.73 1.90
C THR A 129 22.28 20.41 2.65
N THR A 130 21.08 19.83 2.55
CA THR A 130 20.79 18.51 3.13
C THR A 130 21.64 17.42 2.48
N LEU A 131 21.66 17.31 1.15
CA LEU A 131 22.41 16.28 0.43
C LEU A 131 23.93 16.37 0.65
N LEU A 132 24.49 17.57 0.72
CA LEU A 132 25.92 17.80 0.99
C LEU A 132 26.37 17.18 2.30
N ASN A 133 25.47 17.07 3.30
CA ASN A 133 25.80 16.65 4.66
C ASN A 133 25.18 15.28 5.02
N PHE A 134 24.09 14.89 4.39
CA PHE A 134 23.33 13.66 4.63
C PHE A 134 23.02 12.99 3.29
N PRO A 135 23.99 12.24 2.70
CA PRO A 135 23.84 11.66 1.37
C PRO A 135 22.82 10.52 1.36
N VAL A 136 22.23 10.30 0.18
CA VAL A 136 21.36 9.16 -0.11
C VAL A 136 22.18 7.88 -0.23
N TYR A 137 21.62 6.77 0.26
CA TYR A 137 22.16 5.43 0.14
C TYR A 137 21.22 4.57 -0.72
N THR A 138 21.80 3.72 -1.58
CA THR A 138 21.04 2.75 -2.36
C THR A 138 20.40 1.70 -1.45
N LEU A 139 19.42 0.95 -1.95
CA LEU A 139 18.83 -0.15 -1.18
C LEU A 139 19.86 -1.20 -0.78
N ASP A 140 20.77 -1.59 -1.70
CA ASP A 140 21.84 -2.53 -1.39
C ASP A 140 22.73 -2.05 -0.23
N GLU A 141 23.09 -0.78 -0.24
CA GLU A 141 23.85 -0.17 0.88
C GLU A 141 23.06 -0.17 2.18
N LYS A 142 21.76 0.17 2.14
CA LYS A 142 20.88 0.14 3.32
C LYS A 142 20.75 -1.26 3.90
N LEU A 143 20.65 -2.28 3.06
CA LEU A 143 20.57 -3.67 3.49
C LEU A 143 21.91 -4.17 4.06
N ARG A 144 23.02 -3.78 3.48
CA ARG A 144 24.35 -4.21 3.89
C ARG A 144 24.87 -3.45 5.12
N LEU A 145 24.71 -2.14 5.16
CA LEU A 145 25.25 -1.26 6.22
C LEU A 145 24.26 -1.03 7.35
N GLY A 146 22.98 -0.98 7.04
CA GLY A 146 21.89 -0.65 7.96
C GLY A 146 21.86 -1.48 9.25
N PRO A 147 22.19 -2.79 9.25
CA PRO A 147 22.30 -3.57 10.48
C PRO A 147 23.35 -3.03 11.49
N THR A 148 24.34 -2.27 11.02
CA THR A 148 25.38 -1.66 11.84
C THR A 148 25.11 -0.20 12.19
N TRP A 149 24.10 0.41 11.59
CA TRP A 149 23.78 1.81 11.82
C TRP A 149 23.05 2.02 13.15
N THR A 150 23.43 3.08 13.83
CA THR A 150 22.68 3.59 14.99
C THR A 150 21.32 4.17 14.52
N ARG A 151 20.40 4.36 15.46
CA ARG A 151 19.12 5.02 15.19
C ARG A 151 19.32 6.41 14.57
N ARG A 152 20.31 7.16 15.08
CA ARG A 152 20.68 8.46 14.54
C ARG A 152 21.13 8.38 13.08
N GLN A 153 21.97 7.43 12.73
CA GLN A 153 22.40 7.24 11.35
C GLN A 153 21.24 6.88 10.43
N TRP A 154 20.32 6.05 10.89
CA TRP A 154 19.07 5.80 10.14
C TRP A 154 18.24 7.07 9.94
N ALA A 155 18.11 7.93 10.96
CA ALA A 155 17.40 9.22 10.86
C ALA A 155 18.08 10.17 9.86
N GLU A 156 19.42 10.20 9.80
CA GLU A 156 20.20 10.95 8.82
C GLU A 156 19.97 10.44 7.39
N VAL A 157 19.93 9.11 7.22
CA VAL A 157 19.60 8.49 5.92
C VAL A 157 18.18 8.88 5.49
N ARG A 158 17.20 8.81 6.38
CA ARG A 158 15.81 9.24 6.06
C ARG A 158 15.71 10.73 5.74
N LEU A 159 16.58 11.56 6.31
CA LEU A 159 16.67 12.97 5.96
C LEU A 159 17.17 13.15 4.51
N GLY A 160 18.22 12.44 4.12
CA GLY A 160 18.75 12.47 2.76
C GLY A 160 17.79 11.91 1.71
N ASP A 161 17.11 10.79 2.02
CA ASP A 161 16.18 10.09 1.12
C ASP A 161 15.09 11.02 0.54
N ARG A 162 14.71 12.09 1.26
CA ARG A 162 13.73 13.10 0.82
C ARG A 162 14.12 13.80 -0.47
N PHE A 163 15.41 13.86 -0.75
CA PHE A 163 16.00 14.58 -1.88
C PHE A 163 16.72 13.66 -2.87
N ALA A 164 16.37 12.39 -2.89
CA ALA A 164 16.96 11.42 -3.82
C ALA A 164 16.68 11.77 -5.30
N ARG A 165 15.65 12.56 -5.55
CA ARG A 165 15.21 12.96 -6.90
C ARG A 165 14.67 14.39 -6.92
N ARG A 166 14.71 15.01 -8.10
CA ARG A 166 14.13 16.34 -8.34
C ARG A 166 13.26 16.30 -9.59
N VAL A 167 12.04 15.80 -9.45
CA VAL A 167 11.07 15.67 -10.54
C VAL A 167 10.37 17.01 -10.75
N PRO A 168 10.30 17.55 -12.00
CA PRO A 168 9.58 18.80 -12.26
C PRO A 168 8.09 18.69 -11.93
N ALA A 169 7.49 19.78 -11.44
CA ALA A 169 6.06 19.83 -11.12
C ALA A 169 5.16 19.44 -12.32
N SER A 170 5.55 19.82 -13.54
CA SER A 170 4.82 19.43 -14.77
C SER A 170 4.80 17.92 -15.00
N VAL A 171 5.87 17.22 -14.66
CA VAL A 171 5.95 15.75 -14.75
C VAL A 171 5.08 15.11 -13.66
N ASN A 172 5.16 15.60 -12.43
CA ASN A 172 4.30 15.13 -11.34
C ASN A 172 2.81 15.33 -11.67
N LEU A 173 2.46 16.46 -12.28
CA LEU A 173 1.09 16.73 -12.72
C LEU A 173 0.64 15.77 -13.84
N ALA A 174 1.51 15.46 -14.80
CA ALA A 174 1.23 14.49 -15.85
C ALA A 174 1.00 13.07 -15.29
N ILE A 175 1.80 12.67 -14.29
CA ILE A 175 1.63 11.39 -13.57
C ILE A 175 0.30 11.37 -12.80
N ALA A 176 0.00 12.43 -12.06
CA ALA A 176 -1.24 12.54 -11.31
C ALA A 176 -2.47 12.50 -12.22
N LYS A 177 -2.39 13.14 -13.40
CA LYS A 177 -3.45 13.09 -14.41
C LYS A 177 -3.64 11.67 -14.94
N ALA A 178 -2.57 10.98 -15.33
CA ALA A 178 -2.64 9.60 -15.81
C ALA A 178 -3.27 8.67 -14.77
N TYR A 179 -2.86 8.79 -13.50
CA TYR A 179 -3.45 8.06 -12.39
C TYR A 179 -4.96 8.34 -12.23
N SER A 180 -5.38 9.60 -12.34
CA SER A 180 -6.80 9.97 -12.29
C SER A 180 -7.58 9.41 -13.47
N ASP A 181 -7.02 9.47 -14.68
CA ASP A 181 -7.67 8.97 -15.91
C ASP A 181 -7.84 7.43 -15.83
N SER A 182 -6.83 6.70 -15.36
CA SER A 182 -6.92 5.24 -15.20
C SER A 182 -7.88 4.82 -14.09
N ALA A 183 -7.90 5.53 -12.97
CA ALA A 183 -8.87 5.31 -11.91
C ALA A 183 -10.31 5.57 -12.40
N GLN A 184 -10.53 6.63 -13.20
CA GLN A 184 -11.82 6.92 -13.80
C GLN A 184 -12.25 5.84 -14.82
N TYR A 185 -11.32 5.34 -15.65
CA TYR A 185 -11.59 4.24 -16.56
C TYR A 185 -12.09 3.01 -15.79
N ILE A 186 -11.41 2.60 -14.73
CA ILE A 186 -11.82 1.44 -13.90
C ILE A 186 -13.15 1.73 -13.19
N ALA A 187 -13.34 2.90 -12.59
CA ALA A 187 -14.56 3.25 -11.86
C ALA A 187 -15.83 3.27 -12.75
N SER A 188 -15.67 3.57 -14.05
CA SER A 188 -16.75 3.56 -15.02
C SER A 188 -16.94 2.21 -15.74
N TYR A 189 -16.09 1.22 -15.47
CA TYR A 189 -16.13 -0.09 -16.12
C TYR A 189 -17.10 -1.03 -15.40
N ASN A 190 -18.41 -0.76 -15.51
CA ASN A 190 -19.45 -1.54 -14.84
C ASN A 190 -20.08 -2.56 -15.79
N ILE A 191 -20.31 -3.75 -15.24
CA ILE A 191 -21.10 -4.80 -15.89
C ILE A 191 -22.45 -4.91 -15.18
N TRP A 192 -23.53 -4.74 -15.92
CA TRP A 192 -24.88 -4.96 -15.41
C TRP A 192 -25.19 -6.46 -15.43
N MET A 193 -24.89 -7.15 -14.35
CA MET A 193 -24.95 -8.60 -14.24
C MET A 193 -26.35 -9.13 -14.46
N HIS A 194 -27.40 -8.40 -14.03
CA HIS A 194 -28.78 -8.81 -14.29
C HIS A 194 -29.12 -8.89 -15.79
N HIS A 195 -28.37 -8.20 -16.65
CA HIS A 195 -28.52 -8.22 -18.09
C HIS A 195 -27.65 -9.29 -18.78
N LEU A 196 -26.93 -10.12 -18.02
CA LEU A 196 -26.31 -11.32 -18.57
C LEU A 196 -27.36 -12.41 -18.75
N VAL A 197 -27.38 -12.99 -19.95
CA VAL A 197 -28.29 -14.09 -20.29
C VAL A 197 -27.50 -15.29 -20.78
N ASP A 198 -28.02 -16.49 -20.50
CA ASP A 198 -27.50 -17.74 -21.07
C ASP A 198 -28.01 -17.96 -22.51
N ASP A 199 -27.64 -19.10 -23.12
CA ASP A 199 -28.05 -19.47 -24.48
C ASP A 199 -29.57 -19.66 -24.63
N LYS A 200 -30.30 -19.76 -23.53
CA LYS A 200 -31.76 -19.85 -23.48
C LYS A 200 -32.44 -18.50 -23.19
N GLY A 201 -31.67 -17.45 -22.99
CA GLY A 201 -32.14 -16.12 -22.59
C GLY A 201 -32.54 -16.03 -21.11
N VAL A 202 -32.06 -16.98 -20.26
CA VAL A 202 -32.34 -16.98 -18.83
C VAL A 202 -31.35 -16.04 -18.12
N ARG A 203 -31.87 -15.20 -17.23
CA ARG A 203 -31.08 -14.32 -16.36
C ARG A 203 -30.60 -15.06 -15.14
N LEU A 204 -29.29 -14.99 -14.85
CA LEU A 204 -28.66 -15.72 -13.76
C LEU A 204 -28.53 -14.87 -12.49
N PHE A 205 -28.55 -13.55 -12.59
CA PHE A 205 -28.24 -12.63 -11.48
C PHE A 205 -29.46 -11.80 -11.07
N PRO A 206 -29.54 -11.37 -9.81
CA PRO A 206 -30.68 -10.64 -9.28
C PRO A 206 -30.87 -9.27 -9.94
N PRO A 207 -32.13 -8.73 -9.91
CA PRO A 207 -32.43 -7.42 -10.47
C PRO A 207 -31.52 -6.31 -9.97
N LYS A 208 -31.20 -5.35 -10.84
CA LYS A 208 -30.36 -4.17 -10.56
C LYS A 208 -28.91 -4.46 -10.17
N MET A 209 -28.47 -5.70 -10.24
CA MET A 209 -27.09 -6.06 -9.89
C MET A 209 -26.13 -5.48 -10.92
N ARG A 210 -25.23 -4.63 -10.44
CA ARG A 210 -24.14 -4.00 -11.21
C ARG A 210 -22.83 -4.24 -10.50
N LEU A 211 -21.83 -4.77 -11.19
CA LEU A 211 -20.52 -5.06 -10.63
C LEU A 211 -19.43 -4.32 -11.40
N LEU A 212 -18.47 -3.74 -10.69
CA LEU A 212 -17.22 -3.25 -11.24
C LEU A 212 -16.40 -4.42 -11.81
N SER A 213 -15.63 -4.16 -12.84
CA SER A 213 -14.69 -5.14 -13.37
C SER A 213 -13.70 -5.57 -12.29
N HIS A 214 -13.48 -6.85 -12.14
CA HIS A 214 -12.53 -7.52 -11.28
C HIS A 214 -12.97 -7.72 -9.81
N TRP A 215 -12.83 -6.73 -8.89
CA TRP A 215 -13.04 -6.99 -7.45
C TRP A 215 -14.46 -7.48 -7.14
N ASN A 216 -15.46 -6.82 -7.64
CA ASN A 216 -16.83 -7.25 -7.41
C ASN A 216 -17.17 -8.54 -8.16
N LEU A 217 -16.63 -8.74 -9.38
CA LEU A 217 -16.79 -9.99 -10.12
C LEU A 217 -16.18 -11.18 -9.35
N ARG A 218 -14.99 -10.99 -8.76
CA ARG A 218 -14.33 -11.98 -7.92
C ARG A 218 -15.11 -12.26 -6.64
N ASP A 219 -15.61 -11.22 -6.00
CA ASP A 219 -16.36 -11.34 -4.74
C ASP A 219 -17.70 -12.04 -4.96
N GLU A 220 -18.40 -11.75 -6.07
CA GLU A 220 -19.60 -12.49 -6.46
C GLU A 220 -19.29 -13.95 -6.77
N LEU A 221 -18.22 -14.22 -7.52
CA LEU A 221 -17.78 -15.59 -7.79
C LEU A 221 -17.52 -16.39 -6.49
N LYS A 222 -16.90 -15.74 -5.47
CA LYS A 222 -16.72 -16.32 -4.13
C LYS A 222 -18.05 -16.55 -3.42
N SER A 223 -19.00 -15.61 -3.53
CA SER A 223 -20.33 -15.73 -2.95
C SER A 223 -21.13 -16.89 -3.53
N ASP A 224 -20.98 -17.14 -4.82
CA ASP A 224 -21.71 -18.21 -5.56
C ASP A 224 -21.39 -19.64 -5.08
N TYR A 225 -20.31 -19.85 -4.31
CA TYR A 225 -20.06 -21.16 -3.68
C TYR A 225 -21.12 -21.58 -2.65
N ALA A 226 -21.87 -20.61 -2.11
CA ALA A 226 -22.99 -20.88 -1.22
C ALA A 226 -24.25 -21.37 -1.97
N ASP A 227 -24.40 -21.00 -3.24
CA ASP A 227 -25.51 -21.40 -4.11
C ASP A 227 -25.16 -22.68 -4.88
N ARG A 228 -25.50 -23.81 -4.30
CA ARG A 228 -25.14 -25.12 -4.91
C ARG A 228 -25.88 -25.41 -6.21
N GLU A 229 -27.05 -24.83 -6.41
CA GLU A 229 -27.91 -25.07 -7.58
C GLU A 229 -27.51 -24.19 -8.78
N HIS A 230 -27.41 -22.87 -8.58
CA HIS A 230 -27.18 -21.91 -9.65
C HIS A 230 -25.74 -21.39 -9.68
N GLY A 231 -25.01 -21.49 -8.57
CA GLY A 231 -23.64 -20.96 -8.43
C GLY A 231 -22.69 -21.40 -9.54
N PRO A 232 -22.63 -22.69 -9.93
CA PRO A 232 -21.74 -23.12 -11.01
C PRO A 232 -22.03 -22.45 -12.37
N ALA A 233 -23.30 -22.13 -12.66
CA ALA A 233 -23.67 -21.42 -13.88
C ALA A 233 -23.26 -19.94 -13.83
N LYS A 234 -23.49 -19.28 -12.68
CA LYS A 234 -23.05 -17.91 -12.43
C LYS A 234 -21.52 -17.78 -12.51
N GLN A 235 -20.76 -18.67 -11.85
CA GLN A 235 -19.30 -18.70 -11.89
C GLN A 235 -18.76 -18.84 -13.32
N ARG A 236 -19.36 -19.70 -14.14
CA ARG A 236 -18.98 -19.82 -15.56
C ARG A 236 -19.25 -18.53 -16.33
N ALA A 237 -20.39 -17.87 -16.10
CA ALA A 237 -20.72 -16.60 -16.74
C ALA A 237 -19.74 -15.50 -16.32
N ILE A 238 -19.44 -15.36 -15.01
CA ILE A 238 -18.46 -14.41 -14.49
C ILE A 238 -17.08 -14.66 -15.11
N ARG A 239 -16.62 -15.90 -15.11
CA ARG A 239 -15.35 -16.26 -15.75
C ARG A 239 -15.33 -15.79 -17.22
N LYS A 240 -16.40 -16.04 -17.96
CA LYS A 240 -16.46 -15.64 -19.37
C LYS A 240 -16.45 -14.12 -19.56
N VAL A 241 -17.14 -13.38 -18.67
CA VAL A 241 -17.04 -11.91 -18.61
C VAL A 241 -15.60 -11.46 -18.38
N MET A 242 -14.90 -12.06 -17.40
CA MET A 242 -13.49 -11.74 -17.11
C MET A 242 -12.58 -11.99 -18.31
N GLU A 243 -12.74 -13.13 -19.00
CA GLU A 243 -12.00 -13.45 -20.23
C GLU A 243 -12.24 -12.38 -21.32
N ARG A 244 -13.50 -11.97 -21.54
CA ARG A 244 -13.88 -10.94 -22.51
C ARG A 244 -13.25 -9.58 -22.19
N ILE A 245 -13.19 -9.20 -20.91
CA ILE A 245 -12.53 -7.98 -20.45
C ILE A 245 -11.04 -8.01 -20.79
N VAL A 246 -10.36 -9.09 -20.41
CA VAL A 246 -8.92 -9.25 -20.61
C VAL A 246 -8.55 -9.30 -22.10
N ASP A 247 -9.33 -10.03 -22.89
CA ASP A 247 -9.13 -10.16 -24.34
C ASP A 247 -9.59 -8.93 -25.14
N GLN A 248 -10.25 -7.97 -24.48
CA GLN A 248 -10.86 -6.78 -25.10
C GLN A 248 -11.86 -7.16 -26.23
N THR A 249 -12.58 -8.27 -26.01
CA THR A 249 -13.64 -8.72 -26.92
C THR A 249 -15.03 -8.42 -26.40
N ILE A 250 -15.14 -7.74 -25.26
CA ILE A 250 -16.41 -7.27 -24.70
C ILE A 250 -17.02 -6.21 -25.64
N PRO A 251 -18.33 -6.28 -25.93
CA PRO A 251 -18.96 -5.24 -26.75
C PRO A 251 -19.03 -3.91 -25.99
N LEU A 252 -18.57 -2.82 -26.59
CA LEU A 252 -18.58 -1.48 -25.97
C LEU A 252 -19.96 -1.09 -25.44
N VAL A 253 -21.03 -1.47 -26.15
CA VAL A 253 -22.41 -1.16 -25.77
C VAL A 253 -22.83 -1.80 -24.45
N VAL A 254 -22.12 -2.82 -23.96
CA VAL A 254 -22.42 -3.52 -22.69
C VAL A 254 -21.91 -2.73 -21.49
N LEU A 255 -20.84 -1.93 -21.67
CA LEU A 255 -20.19 -1.24 -20.57
C LEU A 255 -21.09 -0.16 -19.99
N ASP A 256 -21.38 -0.30 -18.71
CA ASP A 256 -22.25 0.59 -17.92
C ASP A 256 -23.59 0.90 -18.61
N ASN A 257 -24.22 -0.12 -19.21
CA ASN A 257 -25.44 0.03 -19.96
C ASN A 257 -26.49 -1.04 -19.59
N PRO A 258 -27.54 -0.67 -18.83
CA PRO A 258 -28.62 -1.58 -18.45
C PRO A 258 -29.70 -1.75 -19.55
N ASN A 259 -29.53 -1.13 -20.70
CA ASN A 259 -30.54 -1.15 -21.78
C ASN A 259 -30.31 -2.28 -22.80
N VAL A 260 -29.31 -3.12 -22.58
CA VAL A 260 -28.98 -4.26 -23.45
C VAL A 260 -28.82 -5.54 -22.63
N ASP A 261 -29.32 -6.64 -23.17
CA ASP A 261 -29.05 -7.99 -22.70
C ASP A 261 -27.87 -8.56 -23.48
N TRP A 262 -26.97 -9.24 -22.80
CA TRP A 262 -25.75 -9.77 -23.37
C TRP A 262 -25.51 -11.23 -22.98
N ASN A 263 -25.28 -12.07 -23.99
CA ASN A 263 -24.76 -13.42 -23.76
C ASN A 263 -23.22 -13.38 -23.82
N PRO A 264 -22.49 -13.57 -22.71
CA PRO A 264 -21.04 -13.48 -22.72
C PRO A 264 -20.36 -14.64 -23.46
N PHE A 265 -21.06 -15.77 -23.68
CA PHE A 265 -20.52 -16.94 -24.38
C PHE A 265 -20.53 -16.74 -25.90
N THR A 266 -21.67 -16.33 -26.47
CA THR A 266 -21.81 -16.09 -27.90
C THR A 266 -21.41 -14.68 -28.32
N ASN A 267 -21.33 -13.75 -27.38
CA ASN A 267 -21.10 -12.33 -27.56
C ASN A 267 -22.28 -11.57 -28.23
N GLU A 268 -23.46 -12.21 -28.28
CA GLU A 268 -24.67 -11.58 -28.81
C GLU A 268 -25.22 -10.52 -27.86
N VAL A 269 -25.58 -9.37 -28.40
CA VAL A 269 -26.21 -8.26 -27.69
C VAL A 269 -27.61 -8.02 -28.27
N ARG A 270 -28.59 -7.87 -27.38
CA ARG A 270 -29.98 -7.58 -27.75
C ARG A 270 -30.50 -6.42 -26.91
N LYS A 271 -31.51 -5.68 -27.43
CA LYS A 271 -32.18 -4.66 -26.62
C LYS A 271 -32.87 -5.33 -25.43
N ALA A 272 -32.61 -4.81 -24.21
CA ALA A 272 -33.25 -5.33 -23.03
C ALA A 272 -34.75 -5.01 -23.00
N ALA A 273 -35.55 -6.02 -22.64
CA ALA A 273 -36.99 -5.83 -22.42
C ALA A 273 -37.29 -5.19 -21.05
N LEU A 274 -36.36 -5.32 -20.08
CA LEU A 274 -36.49 -4.79 -18.73
C LEU A 274 -35.70 -3.48 -18.59
N LYS A 275 -36.24 -2.55 -17.77
CA LYS A 275 -35.54 -1.34 -17.35
C LYS A 275 -35.11 -1.50 -15.88
N ASP A 276 -33.83 -1.69 -15.64
CA ASP A 276 -33.28 -1.76 -14.30
C ASP A 276 -32.76 -0.39 -13.80
N SER A 277 -32.78 0.62 -14.65
CA SER A 277 -32.28 1.96 -14.35
C SER A 277 -32.97 3.02 -15.20
N ASP A 278 -33.08 4.25 -14.66
CA ASP A 278 -33.51 5.44 -15.39
C ASP A 278 -32.38 6.10 -16.21
N LEU A 279 -31.24 5.43 -16.37
CA LEU A 279 -30.14 5.93 -17.21
C LEU A 279 -30.61 6.09 -18.65
N ALA A 280 -30.23 7.20 -19.28
CA ALA A 280 -30.51 7.47 -20.67
C ALA A 280 -29.96 6.35 -21.56
N GLU A 281 -30.69 6.03 -22.64
CA GLU A 281 -30.19 5.07 -23.65
C GLU A 281 -28.85 5.58 -24.20
N LYS A 282 -27.80 4.78 -24.02
CA LYS A 282 -26.52 5.08 -24.68
C LYS A 282 -26.62 4.78 -26.16
N PRO A 283 -26.02 5.60 -27.05
CA PRO A 283 -25.91 5.27 -28.47
C PRO A 283 -25.32 3.87 -28.64
N ALA A 284 -25.82 3.10 -29.58
CA ALA A 284 -25.27 1.79 -29.89
C ALA A 284 -23.85 1.96 -30.46
N ALA A 285 -22.85 1.82 -29.60
CA ALA A 285 -21.47 1.69 -30.03
C ALA A 285 -21.30 0.29 -30.63
N SER A 286 -20.93 0.23 -31.89
CA SER A 286 -20.73 -1.03 -32.61
C SER A 286 -19.31 -1.56 -32.38
N GLY A 287 -19.19 -2.86 -32.14
CA GLY A 287 -17.92 -3.56 -32.06
C GLY A 287 -17.39 -3.78 -30.63
N PRO A 288 -16.28 -4.49 -30.51
CA PRO A 288 -15.60 -4.72 -29.24
C PRO A 288 -14.87 -3.48 -28.77
N GLU A 289 -14.46 -3.48 -27.50
CA GLU A 289 -13.57 -2.48 -26.94
C GLU A 289 -12.23 -2.46 -27.73
N PRO A 290 -11.73 -1.29 -28.16
CA PRO A 290 -10.56 -1.21 -29.05
C PRO A 290 -9.23 -1.21 -28.29
N ASP A 291 -8.96 -2.25 -27.48
CA ASP A 291 -7.78 -2.37 -26.61
C ASP A 291 -7.60 -1.20 -25.63
N THR A 292 -8.69 -0.55 -25.22
CA THR A 292 -8.69 0.63 -24.35
C THR A 292 -7.98 0.35 -23.02
N ARG A 293 -8.20 -0.83 -22.42
CA ARG A 293 -7.52 -1.29 -21.21
C ARG A 293 -6.00 -1.14 -21.34
N TYR A 294 -5.43 -1.56 -22.44
CA TYR A 294 -3.99 -1.55 -22.69
C TYR A 294 -3.48 -0.19 -23.16
N ALA A 295 -4.36 0.61 -23.79
CA ALA A 295 -4.05 2.00 -24.11
C ALA A 295 -3.91 2.86 -22.85
N VAL A 296 -4.78 2.65 -21.85
CA VAL A 296 -4.71 3.32 -20.55
C VAL A 296 -3.43 2.93 -19.82
N LEU A 297 -3.10 1.63 -19.73
CA LEU A 297 -1.86 1.17 -19.07
C LEU A 297 -0.60 1.73 -19.73
N LEU A 298 -0.57 1.84 -21.07
CA LEU A 298 0.54 2.48 -21.79
C LEU A 298 0.63 3.99 -21.51
N ALA A 299 -0.51 4.66 -21.36
CA ALA A 299 -0.52 6.08 -21.00
C ALA A 299 0.08 6.29 -19.60
N ASP A 300 -0.27 5.44 -18.66
CA ASP A 300 0.28 5.43 -17.29
C ASP A 300 1.80 5.18 -17.29
N PHE A 301 2.25 4.15 -18.02
CA PHE A 301 3.67 3.87 -18.18
C PHE A 301 4.44 5.07 -18.77
N ARG A 302 3.92 5.68 -19.84
CA ARG A 302 4.54 6.84 -20.48
C ARG A 302 4.60 8.05 -19.56
N ALA A 303 3.58 8.23 -18.71
CA ALA A 303 3.56 9.31 -17.73
C ALA A 303 4.64 9.11 -16.66
N VAL A 304 4.70 7.94 -16.01
CA VAL A 304 5.68 7.70 -14.92
C VAL A 304 7.11 7.64 -15.42
N ARG A 305 7.32 7.20 -16.67
CA ARG A 305 8.63 7.18 -17.31
C ARG A 305 9.23 8.59 -17.51
N GLN A 306 8.41 9.64 -17.58
CA GLN A 306 8.91 11.01 -17.67
C GLN A 306 9.74 11.41 -16.44
N ALA A 307 9.58 10.73 -15.30
CA ALA A 307 10.38 10.96 -14.11
C ALA A 307 11.77 10.29 -14.13
N ASP A 308 12.02 9.36 -15.06
CA ASP A 308 13.27 8.57 -15.13
C ASP A 308 14.54 9.45 -15.20
N PRO A 309 14.63 10.49 -16.06
CA PRO A 309 15.81 11.35 -16.14
C PRO A 309 16.09 12.16 -14.88
N TYR A 310 15.12 12.27 -13.98
CA TYR A 310 15.18 13.07 -12.75
C TYR A 310 15.41 12.23 -11.48
N SER A 311 15.64 10.92 -11.64
CA SER A 311 15.77 9.94 -10.55
C SER A 311 17.11 9.20 -10.65
N PRO A 312 18.25 9.84 -10.29
CA PRO A 312 19.59 9.30 -10.56
C PRO A 312 19.92 8.05 -9.74
N THR A 313 19.25 7.82 -8.59
CA THR A 313 19.47 6.66 -7.72
C THR A 313 18.64 5.45 -8.16
N ALA A 314 17.45 5.68 -8.73
CA ALA A 314 16.53 4.65 -9.21
C ALA A 314 15.93 5.09 -10.56
N PRO A 315 16.68 4.90 -11.68
CA PRO A 315 16.40 5.57 -12.96
C PRO A 315 15.17 5.04 -13.71
N THR A 316 14.59 3.92 -13.31
CA THR A 316 13.33 3.41 -13.86
C THR A 316 12.21 3.42 -12.82
N PHE A 317 10.96 3.44 -13.26
CA PHE A 317 9.84 3.30 -12.34
C PHE A 317 9.88 1.96 -11.61
N ILE A 318 10.30 0.88 -12.26
CA ILE A 318 10.51 -0.42 -11.62
C ILE A 318 11.50 -0.29 -10.46
N ALA A 319 12.68 0.31 -10.71
CA ALA A 319 13.66 0.53 -9.65
C ALA A 319 13.09 1.37 -8.50
N ARG A 320 12.38 2.47 -8.80
CA ARG A 320 11.74 3.30 -7.75
C ARG A 320 10.77 2.50 -6.89
N ARG A 321 9.91 1.67 -7.52
CA ARG A 321 8.93 0.86 -6.80
C ARG A 321 9.57 -0.19 -5.90
N PHE A 322 10.66 -0.83 -6.33
CA PHE A 322 11.30 -1.88 -5.53
C PHE A 322 12.36 -1.33 -4.56
N GLU A 323 13.16 -0.34 -4.97
CA GLU A 323 14.30 0.13 -4.17
C GLU A 323 13.95 1.29 -3.24
N GLU A 324 13.06 2.21 -3.65
CA GLU A 324 12.71 3.39 -2.85
C GLU A 324 11.40 3.20 -2.08
N ASP A 325 10.35 2.69 -2.74
CA ASP A 325 9.02 2.57 -2.11
C ASP A 325 8.91 1.31 -1.23
N ARG A 326 9.08 0.10 -1.85
CA ARG A 326 9.02 -1.18 -1.13
C ARG A 326 10.23 -1.42 -0.25
N GLN A 327 11.39 -0.99 -0.71
CA GLN A 327 12.70 -1.26 -0.12
C GLN A 327 12.97 -2.76 0.08
N ILE A 328 12.51 -3.57 -0.87
CA ILE A 328 12.79 -5.00 -1.02
C ILE A 328 13.22 -5.23 -2.47
N PRO A 329 14.42 -5.80 -2.74
CA PRO A 329 14.91 -6.01 -4.10
C PRO A 329 13.93 -6.82 -4.96
N GLU A 330 13.75 -6.43 -6.22
CA GLU A 330 12.81 -7.08 -7.14
C GLU A 330 13.02 -8.58 -7.25
N ALA A 331 14.27 -9.01 -7.43
CA ALA A 331 14.63 -10.43 -7.53
C ALA A 331 14.19 -11.22 -6.29
N ARG A 332 14.25 -10.60 -5.10
CA ARG A 332 13.80 -11.21 -3.86
C ARG A 332 12.29 -11.27 -3.78
N VAL A 333 11.58 -10.22 -4.20
CA VAL A 333 10.11 -10.25 -4.30
C VAL A 333 9.68 -11.37 -5.22
N ARG A 334 10.23 -11.45 -6.43
CA ARG A 334 9.97 -12.54 -7.38
C ARG A 334 10.17 -13.91 -6.73
N LYS A 335 11.29 -14.11 -6.06
CA LYS A 335 11.57 -15.38 -5.37
C LYS A 335 10.53 -15.71 -4.30
N MET A 336 10.12 -14.77 -3.46
CA MET A 336 9.10 -15.00 -2.45
C MET A 336 7.76 -15.42 -3.06
N LEU A 337 7.36 -14.79 -4.18
CA LEU A 337 6.15 -15.17 -4.90
C LEU A 337 6.27 -16.59 -5.49
N GLU A 338 7.39 -16.91 -6.12
CA GLU A 338 7.65 -18.23 -6.70
C GLU A 338 7.77 -19.33 -5.62
N ASP A 339 8.31 -19.03 -4.45
CA ASP A 339 8.39 -19.98 -3.32
C ASP A 339 6.99 -20.38 -2.82
N VAL A 340 6.03 -19.46 -2.78
CA VAL A 340 4.64 -19.79 -2.47
C VAL A 340 4.01 -20.62 -3.59
N LEU A 341 4.16 -20.18 -4.84
CA LEU A 341 3.55 -20.80 -6.01
C LEU A 341 4.05 -22.22 -6.26
N SER A 342 5.33 -22.48 -6.01
CA SER A 342 5.99 -23.77 -6.21
C SER A 342 5.97 -24.66 -4.95
N SER A 343 5.32 -24.21 -3.88
CA SER A 343 5.32 -24.95 -2.61
C SER A 343 4.68 -26.33 -2.76
N PRO A 344 5.28 -27.39 -2.20
CA PRO A 344 4.68 -28.72 -2.17
C PRO A 344 3.39 -28.80 -1.36
N LEU A 345 3.02 -27.73 -0.66
CA LEU A 345 1.76 -27.59 0.06
C LEU A 345 0.59 -27.27 -0.88
N VAL A 346 0.84 -26.63 -2.01
CA VAL A 346 -0.21 -26.27 -2.99
C VAL A 346 -1.05 -27.46 -3.40
N PRO A 347 -0.50 -28.59 -3.90
CA PRO A 347 -1.30 -29.75 -4.26
C PRO A 347 -1.99 -30.40 -3.05
N LYS A 348 -1.43 -30.30 -1.83
CA LYS A 348 -2.06 -30.84 -0.62
C LYS A 348 -3.31 -30.02 -0.23
N VAL A 349 -3.22 -28.70 -0.28
CA VAL A 349 -4.37 -27.82 -0.02
C VAL A 349 -5.42 -27.97 -1.13
N ALA A 350 -5.00 -28.06 -2.39
CA ALA A 350 -5.90 -28.31 -3.52
C ALA A 350 -6.68 -29.63 -3.36
N ALA A 351 -6.02 -30.71 -2.95
CA ALA A 351 -6.69 -31.98 -2.69
C ALA A 351 -7.73 -31.89 -1.55
N LEU A 352 -7.46 -31.08 -0.54
CA LEU A 352 -8.45 -30.78 0.52
C LEU A 352 -9.66 -30.01 -0.04
N ILE A 353 -9.43 -29.05 -0.92
CA ILE A 353 -10.50 -28.29 -1.60
C ILE A 353 -11.32 -29.24 -2.49
N GLU A 354 -10.69 -30.09 -3.30
CA GLU A 354 -11.37 -31.13 -4.10
C GLU A 354 -12.28 -32.03 -3.24
N LYS A 355 -11.76 -32.50 -2.11
CA LYS A 355 -12.52 -33.30 -1.15
C LYS A 355 -13.76 -32.57 -0.64
N ARG A 356 -13.63 -31.26 -0.31
CA ARG A 356 -14.74 -30.43 0.18
C ARG A 356 -15.77 -30.15 -0.91
N LEU A 357 -15.32 -29.93 -2.14
CA LEU A 357 -16.19 -29.66 -3.29
C LEU A 357 -16.82 -30.92 -3.89
N GLY A 358 -16.26 -32.09 -3.62
CA GLY A 358 -16.70 -33.37 -4.21
C GLY A 358 -16.44 -33.48 -5.73
N ARG A 359 -15.54 -32.62 -6.26
CA ARG A 359 -15.17 -32.60 -7.69
C ARG A 359 -13.73 -32.15 -7.89
N LYS A 360 -13.20 -32.41 -9.09
CA LYS A 360 -11.92 -31.80 -9.52
C LYS A 360 -11.99 -30.28 -9.56
N LEU A 361 -10.84 -29.66 -9.30
CA LEU A 361 -10.73 -28.20 -9.38
C LEU A 361 -10.83 -27.71 -10.83
N SER A 362 -11.26 -26.50 -10.96
CA SER A 362 -11.34 -25.72 -12.20
C SER A 362 -10.67 -24.35 -12.00
N PRO A 363 -10.40 -23.58 -13.04
CA PRO A 363 -9.73 -22.28 -12.90
C PRO A 363 -10.35 -21.32 -11.90
N VAL A 364 -11.68 -21.33 -11.74
CA VAL A 364 -12.35 -20.44 -10.78
C VAL A 364 -12.08 -20.82 -9.31
N ASP A 365 -11.63 -22.04 -9.05
CA ASP A 365 -11.33 -22.51 -7.71
C ASP A 365 -10.03 -21.89 -7.13
N VAL A 366 -9.26 -21.15 -7.93
CA VAL A 366 -8.20 -20.26 -7.41
C VAL A 366 -8.76 -19.27 -6.37
N TRP A 367 -10.03 -18.89 -6.51
CA TRP A 367 -10.75 -18.00 -5.59
C TRP A 367 -11.63 -18.75 -4.56
N TYR A 368 -11.34 -20.00 -4.27
CA TYR A 368 -12.12 -20.80 -3.31
C TYR A 368 -12.17 -20.15 -1.91
N PRO A 369 -13.38 -19.85 -1.34
CA PRO A 369 -13.53 -19.17 -0.07
C PRO A 369 -13.78 -20.12 1.11
N GLY A 370 -13.81 -21.43 0.91
CA GLY A 370 -14.37 -22.37 1.88
C GLY A 370 -13.47 -22.67 3.09
N PHE A 371 -12.34 -21.96 3.23
CA PHE A 371 -11.53 -21.96 4.44
C PHE A 371 -11.85 -20.80 5.39
N ARG A 372 -12.66 -19.82 4.95
CA ARG A 372 -13.05 -18.71 5.82
C ARG A 372 -13.84 -19.24 7.00
N PRO A 373 -13.40 -18.98 8.24
CA PRO A 373 -14.16 -19.35 9.42
C PRO A 373 -15.56 -18.73 9.37
N GLN A 374 -16.59 -19.55 9.56
CA GLN A 374 -17.96 -19.05 9.68
C GLN A 374 -18.20 -18.61 11.12
N PRO A 375 -18.74 -17.39 11.35
CA PRO A 375 -19.13 -16.98 12.70
C PRO A 375 -20.18 -17.92 13.27
N GLU A 376 -20.09 -18.24 14.56
CA GLU A 376 -21.12 -19.04 15.26
C GLU A 376 -22.47 -18.31 15.34
N ARG A 377 -22.45 -16.97 15.25
CA ARG A 377 -23.64 -16.10 15.26
C ARG A 377 -23.94 -15.58 13.87
N SER A 378 -25.22 -15.43 13.59
CA SER A 378 -25.66 -14.77 12.35
C SER A 378 -25.23 -13.30 12.30
N GLY A 379 -25.11 -12.74 11.10
CA GLY A 379 -24.81 -11.31 10.93
C GLY A 379 -25.82 -10.41 11.65
N ALA A 380 -27.10 -10.76 11.63
CA ALA A 380 -28.16 -9.99 12.34
C ALA A 380 -28.00 -10.00 13.87
N GLU A 381 -27.57 -11.12 14.46
CA GLU A 381 -27.29 -11.20 15.90
C GLU A 381 -26.05 -10.38 16.28
N LEU A 382 -25.01 -10.39 15.45
CA LEU A 382 -23.82 -9.55 15.63
C LEU A 382 -24.16 -8.08 15.50
N ASP A 383 -24.97 -7.70 14.51
CA ASP A 383 -25.45 -6.32 14.33
C ASP A 383 -26.22 -5.83 15.56
N ALA A 384 -27.16 -6.63 16.06
CA ALA A 384 -27.93 -6.28 17.25
C ALA A 384 -27.04 -6.09 18.49
N LEU A 385 -26.05 -6.96 18.69
CA LEU A 385 -25.10 -6.87 19.80
C LEU A 385 -24.29 -5.57 19.72
N VAL A 386 -23.77 -5.26 18.54
CA VAL A 386 -22.92 -4.08 18.33
C VAL A 386 -23.72 -2.79 18.45
N ARG A 387 -24.94 -2.71 17.88
CA ARG A 387 -25.83 -1.54 18.02
C ARG A 387 -26.18 -1.26 19.48
N ALA A 388 -26.46 -2.30 20.23
CA ALA A 388 -26.75 -2.15 21.66
C ALA A 388 -25.56 -1.60 22.45
N LYS A 389 -24.33 -1.99 22.07
CA LYS A 389 -23.11 -1.58 22.75
C LYS A 389 -22.61 -0.20 22.29
N TYR A 390 -22.71 0.10 20.99
CA TYR A 390 -22.15 1.31 20.36
C TYR A 390 -23.23 2.06 19.55
N PRO A 391 -24.21 2.69 20.24
CA PRO A 391 -25.27 3.46 19.59
C PRO A 391 -24.75 4.75 18.93
N THR A 392 -23.57 5.25 19.34
CA THR A 392 -22.95 6.47 18.80
C THR A 392 -21.42 6.33 18.70
N PRO A 393 -20.74 7.17 17.91
CA PRO A 393 -19.27 7.20 17.85
C PRO A 393 -18.63 7.45 19.23
N GLU A 394 -19.24 8.29 20.05
CA GLU A 394 -18.76 8.62 21.40
C GLU A 394 -18.83 7.40 22.35
N ALA A 395 -19.82 6.52 22.17
CA ALA A 395 -19.92 5.28 22.94
C ALA A 395 -18.73 4.36 22.65
N TYR A 396 -18.32 4.27 21.38
CA TYR A 396 -17.12 3.53 20.98
C TYR A 396 -15.85 4.19 21.51
N ALA A 397 -15.71 5.53 21.35
CA ALA A 397 -14.57 6.28 21.84
C ALA A 397 -14.34 6.07 23.35
N LYS A 398 -15.42 6.08 24.13
CA LYS A 398 -15.38 5.84 25.59
C LYS A 398 -14.91 4.42 25.96
N ASP A 399 -15.15 3.44 25.09
CA ASP A 399 -14.78 2.04 25.34
C ASP A 399 -13.35 1.71 24.88
N ILE A 400 -12.67 2.55 24.08
CA ILE A 400 -11.31 2.31 23.57
C ILE A 400 -10.33 1.89 24.68
N PRO A 401 -10.25 2.56 25.87
CA PRO A 401 -9.37 2.11 26.93
C PRO A 401 -9.62 0.66 27.37
N ASN A 402 -10.90 0.25 27.46
CA ASN A 402 -11.26 -1.11 27.84
C ASN A 402 -10.92 -2.12 26.72
N LEU A 403 -11.11 -1.76 25.45
CA LEU A 403 -10.71 -2.60 24.31
C LEU A 403 -9.20 -2.81 24.31
N LEU A 404 -8.41 -1.76 24.52
CA LEU A 404 -6.96 -1.84 24.61
C LEU A 404 -6.49 -2.66 25.83
N ALA A 405 -7.17 -2.52 26.98
CA ALA A 405 -6.88 -3.33 28.15
C ALA A 405 -7.12 -4.83 27.89
N LYS A 406 -8.19 -5.18 27.15
CA LYS A 406 -8.44 -6.58 26.72
C LYS A 406 -7.35 -7.13 25.81
N LEU A 407 -6.72 -6.28 25.00
CA LEU A 407 -5.54 -6.64 24.18
C LEU A 407 -4.25 -6.71 24.99
N GLY A 408 -4.31 -6.50 26.33
CA GLY A 408 -3.16 -6.63 27.23
C GLY A 408 -2.33 -5.36 27.40
N PHE A 409 -2.79 -4.20 26.95
CA PHE A 409 -2.17 -2.92 27.34
C PHE A 409 -2.42 -2.64 28.82
N SER A 410 -1.43 -2.04 29.52
CA SER A 410 -1.68 -1.54 30.86
C SER A 410 -2.74 -0.45 30.85
N LYS A 411 -3.46 -0.27 31.97
CA LYS A 411 -4.47 0.78 32.09
C LYS A 411 -3.91 2.16 31.72
N GLU A 412 -2.71 2.47 32.21
CA GLU A 412 -2.02 3.73 31.92
C GLU A 412 -1.75 3.90 30.42
N ARG A 413 -1.25 2.86 29.75
CA ARG A 413 -0.97 2.92 28.29
C ARG A 413 -2.24 2.98 27.46
N ALA A 414 -3.29 2.27 27.87
CA ALA A 414 -4.59 2.31 27.20
C ALA A 414 -5.21 3.71 27.27
N GLU A 415 -5.19 4.34 28.46
CA GLU A 415 -5.67 5.71 28.66
C GLU A 415 -4.81 6.73 27.90
N TYR A 416 -3.48 6.55 27.89
CA TYR A 416 -2.54 7.39 27.17
C TYR A 416 -2.83 7.43 25.66
N VAL A 417 -3.06 6.27 25.05
CA VAL A 417 -3.37 6.15 23.63
C VAL A 417 -4.76 6.70 23.34
N ALA A 418 -5.78 6.30 24.10
CA ALA A 418 -7.17 6.73 23.90
C ALA A 418 -7.33 8.26 24.01
N ALA A 419 -6.59 8.92 24.91
CA ALA A 419 -6.60 10.39 25.02
C ALA A 419 -6.09 11.11 23.76
N ARG A 420 -5.38 10.40 22.86
CA ARG A 420 -4.81 10.90 21.61
C ARG A 420 -5.60 10.49 20.37
N MET A 421 -6.80 9.96 20.55
CA MET A 421 -7.67 9.51 19.47
C MET A 421 -9.02 10.23 19.53
N GLU A 422 -9.64 10.39 18.38
CA GLU A 422 -11.04 10.79 18.23
C GLU A 422 -11.74 9.85 17.27
N VAL A 423 -13.02 9.56 17.55
CA VAL A 423 -13.84 8.68 16.71
C VAL A 423 -14.85 9.52 15.93
N HIS A 424 -14.87 9.35 14.64
CA HIS A 424 -15.73 10.12 13.74
C HIS A 424 -16.60 9.20 12.86
N PRO A 425 -17.85 9.61 12.55
CA PRO A 425 -18.66 8.91 11.55
C PRO A 425 -18.09 9.14 10.15
N ALA A 426 -17.69 8.07 9.47
CA ALA A 426 -17.19 8.12 8.10
C ALA A 426 -18.34 8.20 7.08
N ARG A 427 -18.17 8.99 6.03
CA ARG A 427 -19.12 9.04 4.91
C ARG A 427 -19.08 7.76 4.05
N GLY A 428 -17.90 7.25 3.78
CA GLY A 428 -17.68 6.04 2.98
C GLY A 428 -17.21 4.85 3.79
N SER A 429 -16.19 4.16 3.32
CA SER A 429 -15.45 3.17 4.10
C SER A 429 -14.74 3.84 5.26
N GLY A 430 -14.54 3.11 6.36
CA GLY A 430 -13.72 3.59 7.45
C GLY A 430 -12.27 3.79 7.03
N HIS A 431 -11.57 4.67 7.75
CA HIS A 431 -10.13 4.86 7.59
C HIS A 431 -9.55 5.56 8.81
N ALA A 432 -8.29 5.26 9.11
CA ALA A 432 -7.51 5.96 10.10
C ALA A 432 -6.81 7.18 9.49
N SER A 433 -6.74 8.26 10.26
CA SER A 433 -5.95 9.43 9.90
C SER A 433 -5.06 9.81 11.09
N GLY A 434 -3.78 9.38 11.04
CA GLY A 434 -2.81 9.65 12.09
C GLY A 434 -2.56 11.14 12.28
N ALA A 435 -2.25 11.55 13.51
CA ALA A 435 -1.74 12.89 13.75
C ALA A 435 -0.32 13.04 13.17
N ALA A 436 -0.05 14.13 12.50
CA ALA A 436 1.26 14.42 11.94
C ALA A 436 2.17 15.20 12.92
N LEU A 437 1.59 15.94 13.86
CA LEU A 437 2.27 16.70 14.90
C LEU A 437 1.84 16.28 16.30
N LYS A 438 2.77 16.33 17.25
CA LYS A 438 2.46 16.19 18.67
C LYS A 438 1.50 17.31 19.12
N GLY A 439 0.48 16.94 19.89
CA GLY A 439 -0.59 17.83 20.32
C GLY A 439 -1.90 17.67 19.52
N TYR A 440 -1.84 17.17 18.31
CA TYR A 440 -3.02 16.78 17.55
C TYR A 440 -3.42 15.32 17.84
N LYS A 441 -4.68 14.97 17.52
CA LYS A 441 -5.21 13.62 17.73
C LYS A 441 -5.27 12.84 16.44
N ALA A 442 -5.11 11.53 16.55
CA ALA A 442 -5.42 10.60 15.48
C ALA A 442 -6.95 10.45 15.35
N TYR A 443 -7.45 10.35 14.11
CA TYR A 443 -8.87 10.20 13.82
C TYR A 443 -9.17 8.77 13.39
N LEU A 444 -10.01 8.10 14.18
CA LEU A 444 -10.61 6.84 13.84
C LEU A 444 -11.95 7.12 13.14
N ARG A 445 -12.06 6.81 11.87
CA ARG A 445 -13.26 7.05 11.07
C ARG A 445 -13.91 5.72 10.70
N THR A 446 -15.17 5.53 11.08
CA THR A 446 -15.93 4.32 10.78
C THR A 446 -17.39 4.64 10.52
N ARG A 447 -18.12 3.69 9.93
CA ARG A 447 -19.55 3.86 9.66
C ARG A 447 -20.35 3.67 10.95
N VAL A 448 -21.13 4.68 11.27
CA VAL A 448 -22.14 4.64 12.34
C VAL A 448 -23.45 5.10 11.72
N GLU A 449 -24.41 4.19 11.64
CA GLU A 449 -25.72 4.47 11.06
C GLU A 449 -26.62 5.20 12.08
N LYS A 450 -27.78 5.70 11.65
CA LYS A 450 -28.69 6.46 12.53
C LYS A 450 -29.19 5.64 13.72
N ASP A 451 -29.26 4.31 13.58
CA ASP A 451 -29.68 3.35 14.59
C ASP A 451 -28.49 2.71 15.36
N GLY A 452 -27.29 3.22 15.13
CA GLY A 452 -26.06 2.76 15.78
C GLY A 452 -25.08 2.05 14.85
N MET A 453 -23.96 1.63 15.41
CA MET A 453 -22.91 0.92 14.67
C MET A 453 -23.35 -0.53 14.42
N ASN A 454 -23.27 -1.00 13.17
CA ASN A 454 -23.43 -2.42 12.84
C ASN A 454 -22.10 -3.18 13.00
N TYR A 455 -22.14 -4.52 12.89
CA TYR A 455 -20.93 -5.34 13.07
C TYR A 455 -19.85 -5.02 12.05
N LYS A 456 -20.20 -4.72 10.81
CA LYS A 456 -19.23 -4.31 9.79
C LYS A 456 -18.52 -3.01 10.15
N GLY A 457 -19.28 -2.01 10.63
CA GLY A 457 -18.72 -0.75 11.12
C GLY A 457 -17.80 -0.94 12.31
N TYR A 458 -18.16 -1.84 13.22
CA TYR A 458 -17.33 -2.22 14.38
C TYR A 458 -16.04 -2.94 13.96
N ASN A 459 -16.12 -3.93 13.08
CA ASN A 459 -14.96 -4.66 12.60
C ASN A 459 -13.95 -3.70 11.92
N ILE A 460 -14.45 -2.74 11.12
CA ILE A 460 -13.64 -1.65 10.56
C ILE A 460 -13.08 -0.77 11.68
N ALA A 461 -13.90 -0.37 12.68
CA ALA A 461 -13.42 0.47 13.78
C ALA A 461 -12.26 -0.17 14.56
N VAL A 462 -12.30 -1.49 14.76
CA VAL A 462 -11.21 -2.23 15.41
C VAL A 462 -9.95 -2.24 14.54
N HIS A 463 -10.08 -2.39 13.23
CA HIS A 463 -8.98 -2.27 12.27
C HIS A 463 -8.35 -0.88 12.32
N GLU A 464 -9.15 0.18 12.19
CA GLU A 464 -8.68 1.57 12.21
C GLU A 464 -8.10 1.97 13.58
N MET A 465 -8.59 1.35 14.66
CA MET A 465 -7.98 1.49 15.99
C MET A 465 -6.55 0.96 16.00
N GLY A 466 -6.27 -0.16 15.33
CA GLY A 466 -4.91 -0.70 15.19
C GLY A 466 -3.96 0.30 14.54
N HIS A 467 -4.37 0.92 13.43
CA HIS A 467 -3.62 1.99 12.79
C HIS A 467 -3.38 3.17 13.73
N ASN A 468 -4.42 3.68 14.39
CA ASN A 468 -4.26 4.84 15.26
C ASN A 468 -3.38 4.57 16.47
N VAL A 469 -3.39 3.34 17.00
CA VAL A 469 -2.47 2.93 18.09
C VAL A 469 -1.02 2.92 17.59
N GLU A 470 -0.76 2.32 16.43
CA GLU A 470 0.56 2.33 15.79
C GLU A 470 1.04 3.77 15.56
N GLN A 471 0.22 4.60 14.90
CA GLN A 471 0.52 5.99 14.58
C GLN A 471 0.79 6.84 15.83
N THR A 472 0.08 6.56 16.94
CA THR A 472 0.30 7.25 18.22
C THR A 472 1.65 6.89 18.80
N PHE A 473 2.01 5.60 18.86
CA PHE A 473 3.33 5.19 19.33
C PHE A 473 4.46 5.70 18.43
N SER A 474 4.27 5.65 17.13
CA SER A 474 5.22 6.18 16.14
C SER A 474 5.48 7.67 16.32
N LEU A 475 4.44 8.47 16.52
CA LEU A 475 4.57 9.92 16.65
C LEU A 475 5.19 10.33 18.00
N TYR A 476 4.79 9.67 19.08
CA TYR A 476 5.12 10.13 20.43
C TYR A 476 6.31 9.42 21.06
N ASP A 477 6.51 8.14 20.76
CA ASP A 477 7.41 7.26 21.50
C ASP A 477 8.60 6.75 20.67
N VAL A 478 8.66 7.03 19.35
CA VAL A 478 9.88 6.80 18.55
C VAL A 478 10.92 7.85 18.94
N ASP A 479 12.14 7.39 19.20
CA ASP A 479 13.27 8.19 19.72
C ASP A 479 13.77 9.26 18.74
N GLU A 480 13.80 8.95 17.43
CA GLU A 480 14.23 9.87 16.37
C GLU A 480 13.01 10.30 15.54
N PRO A 481 12.60 11.56 15.56
CA PRO A 481 11.38 12.03 14.89
C PRO A 481 11.32 11.72 13.38
N LEU A 482 12.47 11.68 12.69
CA LEU A 482 12.55 11.34 11.27
C LEU A 482 12.36 9.83 11.00
N LEU A 483 12.34 9.00 12.04
CA LEU A 483 11.98 7.58 11.98
C LEU A 483 10.52 7.32 12.34
N LYS A 484 9.70 8.36 12.47
CA LYS A 484 8.24 8.21 12.67
C LYS A 484 7.65 7.28 11.60
N GLY A 485 6.75 6.38 12.02
CA GLY A 485 6.07 5.43 11.14
C GLY A 485 6.72 4.06 11.08
N VAL A 486 6.20 3.25 10.19
CA VAL A 486 6.70 1.92 9.83
C VAL A 486 7.22 1.94 8.38
N PRO A 487 7.91 0.89 7.90
CA PRO A 487 8.60 0.96 6.60
C PRO A 487 7.72 1.35 5.39
N ASN A 488 6.52 0.80 5.28
CA ASN A 488 5.55 1.14 4.23
C ASN A 488 4.13 0.69 4.61
N THR A 489 3.17 0.92 3.72
CA THR A 489 1.74 0.61 3.95
C THR A 489 1.48 -0.84 4.34
N ALA A 490 2.21 -1.83 3.79
CA ALA A 490 1.99 -3.23 4.14
C ALA A 490 2.25 -3.52 5.63
N PHE A 491 3.14 -2.77 6.28
CA PHE A 491 3.45 -2.94 7.70
C PHE A 491 2.40 -2.31 8.61
N THR A 492 1.88 -1.14 8.26
CA THR A 492 0.78 -0.54 9.04
C THR A 492 -0.50 -1.35 8.91
N GLU A 493 -0.79 -1.89 7.71
CA GLU A 493 -1.89 -2.82 7.49
C GLU A 493 -1.75 -4.11 8.32
N ALA A 494 -0.54 -4.69 8.36
CA ALA A 494 -0.28 -5.88 9.16
C ALA A 494 -0.56 -5.65 10.66
N LEU A 495 -0.20 -4.48 11.18
CA LEU A 495 -0.48 -4.11 12.57
C LEU A 495 -1.98 -3.91 12.82
N ALA A 496 -2.71 -3.31 11.88
CA ALA A 496 -4.16 -3.14 11.97
C ALA A 496 -4.89 -4.49 11.94
N PHE A 497 -4.45 -5.44 11.10
CA PHE A 497 -5.02 -6.79 11.06
C PHE A 497 -4.83 -7.57 12.36
N VAL A 498 -3.77 -7.31 13.14
CA VAL A 498 -3.64 -7.90 14.49
C VAL A 498 -4.84 -7.53 15.36
N PHE A 499 -5.24 -6.26 15.35
CA PHE A 499 -6.42 -5.81 16.11
C PHE A 499 -7.70 -6.41 15.55
N GLN A 500 -7.90 -6.32 14.24
CA GLN A 500 -9.09 -6.82 13.57
C GLN A 500 -9.31 -8.33 13.80
N GLY A 501 -8.22 -9.10 13.87
CA GLY A 501 -8.28 -10.54 14.16
C GLY A 501 -8.83 -10.90 15.55
N HIS A 502 -8.95 -9.92 16.46
CA HIS A 502 -9.49 -10.07 17.80
C HIS A 502 -10.88 -9.42 18.01
N ASP A 503 -11.54 -8.98 16.95
CA ASP A 503 -12.79 -8.21 17.03
C ASP A 503 -13.90 -8.92 17.81
N LEU A 504 -14.14 -10.21 17.57
CA LEU A 504 -15.13 -11.02 18.28
C LEU A 504 -14.76 -11.21 19.76
N GLU A 505 -13.49 -11.42 20.07
CA GLU A 505 -12.99 -11.53 21.45
C GLU A 505 -13.18 -10.21 22.21
N LEU A 506 -12.93 -9.07 21.56
CA LEU A 506 -13.17 -7.74 22.11
C LEU A 506 -14.64 -7.45 22.38
N LEU A 507 -15.57 -8.05 21.64
CA LEU A 507 -17.01 -8.05 21.93
C LEU A 507 -17.39 -8.95 23.12
N GLY A 508 -16.46 -9.77 23.62
CA GLY A 508 -16.71 -10.74 24.70
C GLY A 508 -17.24 -12.08 24.20
N LEU A 509 -17.05 -12.38 22.92
CA LEU A 509 -17.38 -13.68 22.33
C LEU A 509 -16.22 -14.67 22.49
N ALA A 510 -16.48 -15.96 22.23
CA ALA A 510 -15.48 -17.01 22.38
C ALA A 510 -14.29 -16.81 21.44
N LYS A 511 -13.10 -17.21 21.90
CA LYS A 511 -11.92 -17.29 21.05
C LYS A 511 -12.12 -18.34 19.95
N PRO A 512 -11.49 -18.14 18.78
CA PRO A 512 -11.52 -19.14 17.72
C PRO A 512 -11.00 -20.50 18.19
N SER A 513 -11.66 -21.58 17.77
CA SER A 513 -11.17 -22.93 18.02
C SER A 513 -9.86 -23.22 17.25
N GLU A 514 -9.11 -24.23 17.67
CA GLU A 514 -7.89 -24.67 16.96
C GLU A 514 -8.18 -24.98 15.48
N LYS A 515 -9.33 -25.60 15.20
CA LYS A 515 -9.80 -25.85 13.84
C LYS A 515 -10.02 -24.53 13.06
N ALA A 516 -10.68 -23.54 13.66
CA ALA A 516 -10.92 -22.24 13.03
C ALA A 516 -9.61 -21.49 12.73
N LEU A 517 -8.63 -21.58 13.64
CA LEU A 517 -7.28 -21.01 13.41
C LEU A 517 -6.54 -21.74 12.29
N ALA A 518 -6.64 -23.07 12.21
CA ALA A 518 -6.08 -23.84 11.11
C ALA A 518 -6.75 -23.47 9.78
N GLU A 519 -8.06 -23.32 9.75
CA GLU A 519 -8.81 -22.87 8.57
C GLU A 519 -8.39 -21.45 8.15
N LYS A 520 -8.25 -20.50 9.10
CA LYS A 520 -7.73 -19.16 8.82
C LYS A 520 -6.33 -19.21 8.18
N THR A 521 -5.46 -20.10 8.64
CA THR A 521 -4.13 -20.30 8.05
C THR A 521 -4.21 -20.80 6.62
N LEU A 522 -5.10 -21.75 6.32
CA LEU A 522 -5.31 -22.24 4.95
C LEU A 522 -5.93 -21.18 4.04
N ASP A 523 -6.84 -20.33 4.55
CA ASP A 523 -7.38 -19.19 3.81
C ASP A 523 -6.28 -18.20 3.45
N ALA A 524 -5.42 -17.84 4.41
CA ALA A 524 -4.27 -16.97 4.18
C ALA A 524 -3.30 -17.56 3.14
N PHE A 525 -2.98 -18.84 3.22
CA PHE A 525 -2.11 -19.51 2.26
C PHE A 525 -2.73 -19.53 0.85
N TRP A 526 -3.99 -19.94 0.71
CA TRP A 526 -4.67 -20.01 -0.58
C TRP A 526 -4.87 -18.63 -1.21
N GLY A 527 -5.20 -17.61 -0.39
CA GLY A 527 -5.27 -16.23 -0.84
C GLY A 527 -3.92 -15.65 -1.27
N THR A 528 -2.82 -16.06 -0.61
CA THR A 528 -1.47 -15.68 -1.04
C THR A 528 -1.08 -16.38 -2.34
N TYR A 529 -1.41 -17.67 -2.48
CA TYR A 529 -1.25 -18.42 -3.74
C TYR A 529 -2.06 -17.78 -4.88
N GLU A 530 -3.34 -17.40 -4.63
CA GLU A 530 -4.19 -16.70 -5.60
C GLU A 530 -3.46 -15.48 -6.19
N ILE A 531 -2.93 -14.60 -5.32
CA ILE A 531 -2.45 -13.27 -5.75
C ILE A 531 -0.96 -13.24 -6.15
N ALA A 532 -0.18 -14.26 -5.77
CA ALA A 532 1.26 -14.29 -6.06
C ALA A 532 1.54 -14.34 -7.57
N GLY A 533 0.80 -15.14 -8.32
CA GLY A 533 0.93 -15.18 -9.77
C GLY A 533 0.50 -13.90 -10.46
N VAL A 534 -0.50 -13.21 -9.91
CA VAL A 534 -0.92 -11.89 -10.39
C VAL A 534 0.22 -10.87 -10.24
N GLY A 535 0.93 -10.90 -9.12
CA GLY A 535 2.13 -10.08 -8.90
C GLY A 535 3.23 -10.36 -9.94
N LEU A 536 3.46 -11.64 -10.30
CA LEU A 536 4.44 -11.99 -11.35
C LEU A 536 4.01 -11.50 -12.72
N VAL A 537 2.71 -11.54 -13.05
CA VAL A 537 2.19 -11.01 -14.31
C VAL A 537 2.39 -9.51 -14.38
N ASP A 538 2.04 -8.77 -13.33
CA ASP A 538 2.23 -7.32 -13.24
C ASP A 538 3.70 -6.93 -13.46
N MET A 539 4.63 -7.58 -12.72
CA MET A 539 6.08 -7.38 -12.90
C MET A 539 6.51 -7.64 -14.36
N GLY A 540 6.06 -8.74 -14.95
CA GLY A 540 6.40 -9.10 -16.33
C GLY A 540 5.88 -8.08 -17.34
N VAL A 541 4.67 -7.55 -17.16
CA VAL A 541 4.07 -6.54 -18.01
C VAL A 541 4.85 -5.21 -17.94
N TRP A 542 5.26 -4.78 -16.74
CA TRP A 542 6.09 -3.58 -16.58
C TRP A 542 7.47 -3.72 -17.23
N HIS A 543 8.12 -4.90 -17.14
CA HIS A 543 9.37 -5.16 -17.87
C HIS A 543 9.15 -5.10 -19.38
N PHE A 544 8.10 -5.73 -19.90
CA PHE A 544 7.78 -5.64 -21.32
C PHE A 544 7.65 -4.19 -21.80
N MET A 545 6.96 -3.33 -21.04
CA MET A 545 6.79 -1.91 -21.41
C MET A 545 8.13 -1.14 -21.43
N TYR A 546 9.06 -1.46 -20.54
CA TYR A 546 10.40 -0.86 -20.57
C TYR A 546 11.25 -1.38 -21.73
N GLU A 547 11.14 -2.65 -22.06
CA GLU A 547 11.84 -3.27 -23.21
C GLU A 547 11.26 -2.81 -24.56
N HIS A 548 9.95 -2.47 -24.58
CA HIS A 548 9.24 -2.05 -25.79
C HIS A 548 8.47 -0.73 -25.55
N PRO A 549 9.17 0.40 -25.32
CA PRO A 549 8.54 1.65 -24.90
C PRO A 549 7.58 2.26 -25.94
N ASP A 550 7.75 1.88 -27.20
CA ASP A 550 6.91 2.33 -28.32
C ASP A 550 5.83 1.32 -28.70
N ALA A 551 5.58 0.31 -27.85
CA ALA A 551 4.56 -0.69 -28.09
C ALA A 551 3.17 -0.05 -28.30
N THR A 552 2.39 -0.66 -29.20
CA THR A 552 0.97 -0.33 -29.37
C THR A 552 0.12 -1.04 -28.33
N PRO A 553 -1.11 -0.58 -28.08
CA PRO A 553 -2.05 -1.28 -27.20
C PRO A 553 -2.25 -2.76 -27.57
N ALA A 554 -2.33 -3.08 -28.86
CA ALA A 554 -2.46 -4.45 -29.33
C ALA A 554 -1.24 -5.33 -29.01
N GLN A 555 -0.02 -4.76 -29.11
CA GLN A 555 1.22 -5.47 -28.75
C GLN A 555 1.29 -5.68 -27.24
N LEU A 556 0.94 -4.67 -26.44
CA LEU A 556 0.88 -4.83 -24.98
C LEU A 556 -0.16 -5.86 -24.55
N LYS A 557 -1.35 -5.86 -25.19
CA LYS A 557 -2.36 -6.90 -24.98
C LYS A 557 -1.78 -8.29 -25.24
N ALA A 558 -1.20 -8.50 -26.42
CA ALA A 558 -0.62 -9.78 -26.78
C ALA A 558 0.44 -10.25 -25.79
N ALA A 559 1.34 -9.35 -25.36
CA ALA A 559 2.36 -9.64 -24.36
C ALA A 559 1.75 -9.97 -22.98
N THR A 560 0.78 -9.19 -22.50
CA THR A 560 0.09 -9.42 -21.21
C THR A 560 -0.58 -10.80 -21.21
N LEU A 561 -1.29 -11.15 -22.27
CA LEU A 561 -1.93 -12.47 -22.40
C LEU A 561 -0.91 -13.60 -22.44
N ALA A 562 0.23 -13.42 -23.11
CA ALA A 562 1.29 -14.41 -23.16
C ALA A 562 1.93 -14.60 -21.78
N ILE A 563 2.25 -13.52 -21.07
CA ILE A 563 2.81 -13.55 -19.72
C ILE A 563 1.82 -14.22 -18.74
N ALA A 564 0.53 -13.85 -18.81
CA ALA A 564 -0.49 -14.45 -17.95
C ALA A 564 -0.63 -15.96 -18.17
N ARG A 565 -0.61 -16.43 -19.44
CA ARG A 565 -0.64 -17.85 -19.78
C ARG A 565 0.61 -18.59 -19.31
N ASP A 566 1.80 -17.99 -19.46
CA ASP A 566 3.05 -18.61 -18.98
C ASP A 566 3.01 -18.82 -17.47
N VAL A 567 2.70 -17.79 -16.70
CA VAL A 567 2.57 -17.87 -15.23
C VAL A 567 1.50 -18.89 -14.83
N TRP A 568 0.34 -18.86 -15.50
CA TRP A 568 -0.73 -19.82 -15.24
C TRP A 568 -0.30 -21.26 -15.51
N ASN A 569 0.28 -21.51 -16.67
CA ASN A 569 0.71 -22.86 -17.09
C ASN A 569 1.79 -23.43 -16.19
N ARG A 570 2.68 -22.58 -15.66
CA ARG A 570 3.74 -23.01 -14.74
C ARG A 570 3.21 -23.36 -13.36
N PHE A 571 2.30 -22.59 -12.80
CA PHE A 571 1.99 -22.67 -11.39
C PHE A 571 0.55 -23.10 -11.08
N TYR A 572 -0.42 -22.78 -11.93
CA TYR A 572 -1.84 -23.02 -11.66
C TYR A 572 -2.42 -24.20 -12.45
N ALA A 573 -2.07 -24.35 -13.71
CA ALA A 573 -2.58 -25.43 -14.56
C ALA A 573 -2.33 -26.83 -14.00
N PRO A 574 -1.17 -27.15 -13.37
CA PRO A 574 -0.94 -28.45 -12.75
C PRO A 574 -1.94 -28.81 -11.64
N VAL A 575 -2.52 -27.81 -11.01
CA VAL A 575 -3.43 -27.95 -9.86
C VAL A 575 -4.90 -27.76 -10.27
N LEU A 576 -5.16 -26.78 -11.13
CA LEU A 576 -6.53 -26.39 -11.54
C LEU A 576 -6.97 -27.01 -12.87
N GLY A 577 -6.10 -27.79 -13.51
CA GLY A 577 -6.44 -28.75 -14.60
C GLY A 577 -6.64 -28.14 -15.99
N GLU A 578 -6.53 -26.83 -16.18
CA GLU A 578 -6.73 -26.16 -17.47
C GLU A 578 -5.53 -25.29 -17.82
N LYS A 579 -5.04 -25.35 -19.06
CA LYS A 579 -3.94 -24.56 -19.59
C LYS A 579 -4.44 -23.29 -20.30
N ASP A 580 -3.50 -22.38 -20.53
CA ASP A 580 -3.67 -21.16 -21.35
C ASP A 580 -4.74 -20.18 -20.84
N VAL A 581 -5.04 -20.25 -19.55
CA VAL A 581 -5.99 -19.35 -18.88
C VAL A 581 -5.35 -17.98 -18.64
N THR A 582 -6.10 -16.92 -18.92
CA THR A 582 -5.63 -15.53 -18.84
C THR A 582 -6.17 -14.76 -17.63
N LEU A 583 -6.86 -15.41 -16.70
CA LEU A 583 -7.55 -14.80 -15.56
C LEU A 583 -6.63 -14.01 -14.63
N LEU A 584 -5.32 -14.29 -14.60
CA LEU A 584 -4.36 -13.50 -13.81
C LEU A 584 -4.25 -12.04 -14.28
N ALA A 585 -4.65 -11.74 -15.52
CA ALA A 585 -4.62 -10.39 -16.09
C ALA A 585 -5.91 -9.57 -15.83
N ILE A 586 -6.90 -10.15 -15.12
CA ILE A 586 -8.18 -9.45 -14.88
C ILE A 586 -8.05 -8.29 -13.88
N TYR A 587 -7.09 -8.35 -12.96
CA TYR A 587 -7.02 -7.45 -11.82
C TYR A 587 -6.94 -5.97 -12.23
N SER A 588 -7.90 -5.16 -11.78
CA SER A 588 -8.01 -3.74 -12.15
C SER A 588 -6.78 -2.92 -11.73
N HIS A 589 -6.18 -3.25 -10.60
CA HIS A 589 -4.97 -2.57 -10.12
C HIS A 589 -3.71 -2.80 -10.97
N MET A 590 -3.75 -3.71 -11.95
CA MET A 590 -2.76 -3.73 -13.02
C MET A 590 -2.83 -2.44 -13.87
N ILE A 591 -4.03 -1.82 -13.94
CA ILE A 591 -4.30 -0.64 -14.77
C ILE A 591 -4.19 0.64 -13.94
N ASP A 592 -4.84 0.72 -12.77
CA ASP A 592 -5.03 1.96 -12.01
C ASP A 592 -4.10 2.11 -10.79
N ALA A 593 -3.15 1.18 -10.56
CA ALA A 593 -2.31 1.20 -9.37
C ALA A 593 -0.81 0.91 -9.60
N PHE A 594 -0.32 1.10 -10.79
CA PHE A 594 1.10 1.19 -11.19
C PHE A 594 2.08 0.26 -10.46
N LEU A 595 2.18 -0.99 -10.93
CA LEU A 595 3.07 -2.02 -10.36
C LEU A 595 2.83 -2.25 -8.85
N TYR A 596 1.54 -2.31 -8.47
CA TYR A 596 1.13 -2.46 -7.07
C TYR A 596 0.86 -3.91 -6.65
N LEU A 597 0.45 -4.78 -7.59
CA LEU A 597 -0.06 -6.11 -7.29
C LEU A 597 0.90 -7.02 -6.50
N PRO A 598 2.24 -6.94 -6.61
CA PRO A 598 3.15 -7.66 -5.73
C PRO A 598 2.97 -7.33 -4.24
N ASP A 599 2.51 -6.11 -3.91
CA ASP A 599 2.36 -5.65 -2.52
C ASP A 599 1.30 -6.45 -1.74
N TYR A 600 0.29 -7.01 -2.42
CA TYR A 600 -0.70 -7.87 -1.76
C TYR A 600 -0.08 -9.12 -1.14
N SER A 601 0.71 -9.87 -1.92
CA SER A 601 1.38 -11.08 -1.42
C SER A 601 2.38 -10.75 -0.32
N ILE A 602 3.16 -9.68 -0.49
CA ILE A 602 4.11 -9.20 0.53
C ILE A 602 3.36 -8.82 1.80
N GLY A 603 2.25 -8.10 1.67
CA GLY A 603 1.39 -7.72 2.79
C GLY A 603 0.82 -8.93 3.55
N HIS A 604 0.37 -9.97 2.83
CA HIS A 604 -0.07 -11.23 3.45
C HIS A 604 1.05 -11.90 4.26
N MET A 605 2.27 -11.95 3.71
CA MET A 605 3.42 -12.54 4.41
C MET A 605 3.78 -11.75 5.66
N ILE A 606 3.85 -10.42 5.57
CA ILE A 606 4.15 -9.53 6.69
C ILE A 606 3.08 -9.67 7.77
N ALA A 607 1.80 -9.58 7.41
CA ALA A 607 0.68 -9.69 8.35
C ALA A 607 0.73 -11.04 9.08
N PHE A 608 0.95 -12.13 8.35
CA PHE A 608 1.03 -13.46 8.94
C PHE A 608 2.20 -13.60 9.92
N GLN A 609 3.40 -13.11 9.54
CA GLN A 609 4.57 -13.15 10.43
C GLN A 609 4.34 -12.34 11.71
N VAL A 610 3.76 -11.14 11.60
CA VAL A 610 3.45 -10.28 12.74
C VAL A 610 2.39 -10.90 13.64
N GLU A 611 1.29 -11.43 13.08
CA GLU A 611 0.25 -12.14 13.84
C GLU A 611 0.85 -13.31 14.63
N ARG A 612 1.64 -14.17 13.99
CA ARG A 612 2.30 -15.31 14.66
C ARG A 612 3.23 -14.85 15.79
N ARG A 613 3.91 -13.72 15.62
CA ARG A 613 4.75 -13.16 16.70
C ARG A 613 3.90 -12.70 17.87
N MET A 614 2.78 -12.00 17.63
CA MET A 614 1.87 -11.53 18.68
C MET A 614 1.27 -12.69 19.47
N GLU A 615 0.83 -13.75 18.80
CA GLU A 615 0.30 -14.95 19.45
C GLU A 615 1.34 -15.64 20.35
N LYS A 616 2.59 -15.74 19.89
CA LYS A 616 3.69 -16.33 20.67
C LYS A 616 4.08 -15.48 21.88
N ALA A 617 3.89 -14.17 21.82
CA ALA A 617 4.23 -13.27 22.92
C ALA A 617 3.28 -13.41 24.12
N GLY A 618 2.07 -13.95 23.92
CA GLY A 618 1.05 -14.15 24.97
C GLY A 618 0.37 -12.87 25.48
N ALA A 619 0.93 -11.69 25.14
CA ALA A 619 0.36 -10.38 25.46
C ALA A 619 0.55 -9.45 24.25
N ILE A 620 -0.55 -9.07 23.61
CA ILE A 620 -0.52 -8.26 22.37
C ILE A 620 -0.02 -6.85 22.67
N GLY A 621 -0.56 -6.18 23.67
CA GLY A 621 -0.30 -4.76 23.94
C GLY A 621 1.19 -4.39 24.05
N PRO A 622 1.96 -5.00 24.98
CA PRO A 622 3.39 -4.70 25.12
C PRO A 622 4.23 -5.03 23.89
N GLU A 623 3.89 -6.13 23.19
CA GLU A 623 4.62 -6.54 21.99
C GLU A 623 4.27 -5.63 20.80
N PHE A 624 3.02 -5.24 20.66
CA PHE A 624 2.58 -4.27 19.67
C PHE A 624 3.29 -2.92 19.85
N GLU A 625 3.33 -2.40 21.10
CA GLU A 625 4.07 -1.17 21.41
C GLU A 625 5.55 -1.27 21.05
N ARG A 626 6.19 -2.39 21.42
CA ARG A 626 7.60 -2.65 21.09
C ARG A 626 7.84 -2.57 19.58
N ILE A 627 7.00 -3.24 18.80
CA ILE A 627 7.11 -3.31 17.34
C ILE A 627 6.81 -1.96 16.69
N ALA A 628 5.75 -1.26 17.12
CA ALA A 628 5.39 0.06 16.59
C ALA A 628 6.49 1.13 16.81
N LYS A 629 7.35 0.94 17.83
CA LYS A 629 8.47 1.85 18.12
C LYS A 629 9.76 1.54 17.36
N LEU A 630 9.79 0.49 16.53
CA LEU A 630 10.97 0.21 15.69
C LEU A 630 11.25 1.33 14.69
N GLY A 631 10.21 2.03 14.26
CA GLY A 631 10.33 3.18 13.37
C GLY A 631 10.60 2.79 11.92
N ASN A 632 10.68 3.78 11.05
CA ASN A 632 10.87 3.63 9.60
C ASN A 632 12.34 3.31 9.25
N ILE A 633 12.74 2.05 9.43
CA ILE A 633 14.01 1.48 8.96
C ILE A 633 13.75 0.54 7.77
N ALA A 634 14.79 -0.08 7.20
CA ALA A 634 14.59 -1.00 6.08
C ALA A 634 13.67 -2.18 6.47
N PRO A 635 12.73 -2.61 5.58
CA PRO A 635 11.72 -3.62 5.86
C PRO A 635 12.25 -4.92 6.47
N ASP A 636 13.31 -5.47 5.91
CA ASP A 636 13.90 -6.71 6.39
C ASP A 636 14.54 -6.59 7.79
N LEU A 637 15.18 -5.46 8.03
CA LEU A 637 15.75 -5.17 9.34
C LEU A 637 14.63 -4.97 10.38
N TRP A 638 13.60 -4.21 10.01
CA TRP A 638 12.41 -4.03 10.85
C TRP A 638 11.78 -5.38 11.18
N MET A 639 11.55 -6.22 10.17
CA MET A 639 10.90 -7.51 10.34
C MET A 639 11.75 -8.47 11.17
N THR A 640 13.07 -8.48 10.96
CA THR A 640 14.01 -9.26 11.78
C THR A 640 13.96 -8.84 13.24
N GLN A 641 13.92 -7.52 13.54
CA GLN A 641 13.78 -7.00 14.90
C GLN A 641 12.38 -7.27 15.48
N ALA A 642 11.34 -7.22 14.64
CA ALA A 642 9.96 -7.46 15.06
C ALA A 642 9.71 -8.94 15.35
N THR A 643 10.06 -9.85 14.44
CA THR A 643 9.61 -11.25 14.45
C THR A 643 10.74 -12.27 14.59
N GLY A 644 11.99 -11.87 14.39
CA GLY A 644 13.17 -12.74 14.38
C GLY A 644 13.58 -13.24 12.99
N ALA A 645 12.84 -12.88 11.93
CA ALA A 645 13.15 -13.27 10.56
C ALA A 645 12.84 -12.11 9.58
N PRO A 646 13.54 -12.00 8.44
CA PRO A 646 13.19 -11.02 7.40
C PRO A 646 11.82 -11.30 6.78
N VAL A 647 11.33 -10.40 5.94
CA VAL A 647 10.08 -10.62 5.19
C VAL A 647 10.17 -11.88 4.34
N GLY A 648 9.20 -12.78 4.44
CA GLY A 648 9.22 -14.00 3.65
C GLY A 648 8.05 -14.95 3.90
N PRO A 649 7.88 -15.98 3.07
CA PRO A 649 6.78 -16.92 3.15
C PRO A 649 6.97 -18.04 4.19
N ASP A 650 8.16 -18.20 4.77
CA ASP A 650 8.52 -19.39 5.57
C ASP A 650 7.56 -19.65 6.74
N ALA A 651 7.15 -18.59 7.45
CA ALA A 651 6.21 -18.72 8.55
C ALA A 651 4.83 -19.21 8.06
N LEU A 652 4.34 -18.67 6.94
CA LEU A 652 3.07 -19.06 6.34
C LEU A 652 3.14 -20.52 5.88
N LEU A 653 4.21 -20.93 5.22
CA LEU A 653 4.39 -22.30 4.74
C LEU A 653 4.46 -23.30 5.89
N ALA A 654 5.24 -23.01 6.93
CA ALA A 654 5.37 -23.89 8.09
C ALA A 654 4.04 -24.06 8.86
N GLU A 655 3.29 -23.00 9.06
CA GLU A 655 1.99 -23.06 9.75
C GLU A 655 0.90 -23.70 8.86
N THR A 656 0.98 -23.56 7.54
CA THR A 656 0.10 -24.27 6.59
C THR A 656 0.27 -25.78 6.68
N GLU A 657 1.50 -26.27 6.83
CA GLU A 657 1.74 -27.72 7.00
C GLU A 657 1.12 -28.24 8.29
N LYS A 658 1.21 -27.48 9.39
CA LYS A 658 0.54 -27.83 10.67
C LYS A 658 -0.98 -27.78 10.53
N ALA A 659 -1.53 -26.74 9.90
CA ALA A 659 -2.95 -26.59 9.67
C ALA A 659 -3.55 -27.75 8.89
N LEU A 660 -2.86 -28.24 7.85
CA LEU A 660 -3.26 -29.45 7.11
C LEU A 660 -3.31 -30.70 7.99
N SER A 661 -2.47 -30.78 9.02
CA SER A 661 -2.47 -31.91 9.98
C SER A 661 -3.65 -31.83 10.96
N THR A 662 -4.08 -30.63 11.33
CA THR A 662 -5.21 -30.38 12.24
C THR A 662 -6.57 -30.64 11.55
N ILE A 663 -6.69 -30.41 10.24
CA ILE A 663 -7.98 -30.49 9.51
C ILE A 663 -8.22 -31.89 8.88
N ARG A 664 -7.32 -32.81 9.00
CA ARG A 664 -7.43 -34.18 8.44
C ARG A 664 -8.61 -34.99 8.98
#